data_95b99d7b7011e4367240a33efd8cc164
#
_entry.id   95b99d7b7011e4367240a33efd8cc164
#
_cell.length_a   1.000
_cell.length_b   1.000
_cell.length_c   1.000
_cell.angle_alpha   90.00
_cell.angle_beta   90.00
_cell.angle_gamma   90.00
#
_symmetry.space_group_name_H-M   'P 1'
#
loop_
_entity.id
_entity.type
_entity.pdbx_description
1 polymer ?
#
loop_
_entity_poly.entity_id
_entity_poly.type
_entity_poly.pdbx_seq_one_letter_code
_entity_poly.pdbx_strand_id
1 'polypeptide(L)'
;MATVVSTMFLASCADDVYDPNKEPQATPTENPLGEGFNAPDGFNWSMINTVNLNVEVKDAFNGKYQYAIEVFTSNPLADETATPIAAGPAKQSANYIAEVNIPKTVEFLYIRQTDPNQRKEVYAYAVPENGGSLNCKLYYTATTSRAVTRASSVGTSGWDNVTDPGYTEETYNVPSESASIINGNQLPNGSTYIIKPGETLSQVLHSYNGANATVYIQGTWNVNGNITPQGIDIIVLNGGKITSTSGTFMVSDKSSLTVQSGGEVNCNIFSTATNVVIKNFGTIKTKEVSGQNGLNTGTVLYNASDALFQVEDKFIITSSQIYNHGTISLTAENAYMQANKTSAACLIANYEKATIKGNRIQAGATIVNSGTIEVNILENSSTDFLYNNCLLIVKNTFKFRNVVLDQASITGGRTNPSDKEWLPVPLVESLNSAQYTLIDGSMIKAKEFKVQSGSQVTFKAINKAKEDRSMIKAENIYFEWHTYVQGNMVLEGKQYNPERSHIDASVASTGYDESKYTIETCGGIFNEGNEGEDPYTPEIPVVDDATTYTYVFEDNWPKYGDFDLNDIVLTLNNRSTQANSNGNLKSAQFDITLEAVGASKIVGVGIRFLGLPASVTPNTFTIKGNNASFEAGQSLPTLILFESAHTEFGFTDRPFINTYQTASTNKADLPQYAVRFEFTESDKISSSAFNINNLDVFIITKAADQRTKRTEVHIAGYAPTDLANTTLFGQANDDSSLSSKRYYLSSENLTWGIVVPDKFSWPLEIKNVKDVYTEFANWVTSGGKENKDWYKNHNGQVFKK
;
A
#
# COMPACT_ATOMS: atom_id res chain seq x y z
N MET A 1 45.35 9.29 -58.45
CA MET A 1 43.91 9.07 -58.32
C MET A 1 43.70 7.60 -58.24
N ALA A 2 43.57 7.06 -57.07
CA ALA A 2 43.22 5.65 -56.80
C ALA A 2 41.78 5.62 -56.29
N THR A 3 40.90 5.04 -57.08
CA THR A 3 39.51 4.90 -56.80
C THR A 3 39.36 3.66 -55.89
N VAL A 4 39.01 3.89 -54.64
CA VAL A 4 38.66 2.81 -53.70
C VAL A 4 37.22 2.45 -54.03
N VAL A 5 37.00 1.28 -54.57
CA VAL A 5 35.69 0.63 -54.74
C VAL A 5 35.36 -0.03 -53.40
N SER A 6 34.47 0.58 -52.66
CA SER A 6 33.85 -0.01 -51.50
C SER A 6 32.86 -1.10 -51.96
N THR A 7 33.23 -2.34 -51.88
CA THR A 7 32.31 -3.46 -52.03
C THR A 7 31.49 -3.54 -50.74
N MET A 8 30.26 -3.07 -50.79
CA MET A 8 29.24 -3.43 -49.81
C MET A 8 28.97 -4.95 -49.98
N PHE A 9 29.39 -5.71 -49.02
CA PHE A 9 28.85 -7.08 -48.83
C PHE A 9 27.40 -6.93 -48.39
N LEU A 10 26.50 -7.04 -49.31
CA LEU A 10 25.13 -7.43 -49.05
C LEU A 10 25.22 -8.89 -48.60
N ALA A 11 25.31 -9.13 -47.30
CA ALA A 11 25.00 -10.43 -46.75
C ALA A 11 23.50 -10.64 -46.95
N SER A 12 23.20 -11.15 -48.13
CA SER A 12 21.85 -11.56 -48.52
C SER A 12 21.53 -12.82 -47.78
N CYS A 13 20.43 -12.83 -46.99
CA CYS A 13 19.73 -14.04 -46.55
C CYS A 13 19.18 -14.86 -47.72
N ALA A 14 19.72 -14.68 -48.92
CA ALA A 14 19.16 -15.21 -50.19
C ALA A 14 19.74 -16.54 -50.62
N ASP A 15 20.61 -17.19 -49.85
CA ASP A 15 21.31 -18.37 -50.36
C ASP A 15 20.73 -19.74 -49.95
N ASP A 16 19.65 -19.79 -49.19
CA ASP A 16 18.94 -21.03 -48.94
C ASP A 16 17.54 -21.06 -49.60
N VAL A 17 17.56 -21.01 -50.93
CA VAL A 17 16.37 -21.48 -51.67
C VAL A 17 16.13 -22.90 -51.28
N TYR A 18 15.02 -23.14 -50.58
CA TYR A 18 14.55 -24.46 -50.16
C TYR A 18 14.70 -25.49 -51.30
N ASP A 19 15.69 -26.39 -51.18
CA ASP A 19 15.78 -27.63 -51.99
C ASP A 19 15.29 -28.80 -51.13
N PRO A 20 14.09 -29.35 -51.40
CA PRO A 20 13.52 -30.43 -50.62
C PRO A 20 14.36 -31.70 -50.58
N ASN A 21 15.39 -31.83 -51.43
CA ASN A 21 16.26 -33.00 -51.55
C ASN A 21 17.64 -32.78 -50.93
N LYS A 22 17.94 -31.64 -50.40
CA LYS A 22 19.24 -31.33 -49.80
C LYS A 22 19.09 -31.16 -48.29
N GLU A 23 19.55 -32.14 -47.51
CA GLU A 23 19.76 -31.92 -46.09
C GLU A 23 20.78 -30.81 -45.94
N PRO A 24 20.46 -29.68 -45.27
CA PRO A 24 21.43 -28.59 -45.11
C PRO A 24 22.56 -29.08 -44.23
N GLN A 25 23.78 -29.13 -44.77
CA GLN A 25 24.99 -29.10 -43.92
C GLN A 25 25.07 -27.69 -43.32
N ALA A 26 24.55 -27.55 -42.14
CA ALA A 26 24.52 -26.27 -41.43
C ALA A 26 25.94 -25.93 -40.96
N THR A 27 26.54 -24.89 -41.51
CA THR A 27 27.80 -24.33 -41.00
C THR A 27 27.46 -23.29 -39.93
N PRO A 28 28.24 -23.18 -38.83
CA PRO A 28 28.05 -22.11 -37.86
C PRO A 28 28.13 -20.72 -38.51
N THR A 29 27.32 -19.80 -38.02
CA THR A 29 27.39 -18.37 -38.34
C THR A 29 28.00 -17.57 -37.16
N GLU A 30 28.47 -16.38 -37.38
CA GLU A 30 28.97 -15.53 -36.30
C GLU A 30 27.85 -15.17 -35.30
N ASN A 31 28.23 -14.94 -34.04
CA ASN A 31 27.29 -14.57 -32.99
C ASN A 31 26.67 -13.19 -33.31
N PRO A 32 25.37 -13.09 -33.54
CA PRO A 32 24.70 -11.84 -33.95
C PRO A 32 24.71 -10.75 -32.87
N LEU A 33 24.88 -11.13 -31.60
CA LEU A 33 24.97 -10.20 -30.47
C LEU A 33 26.41 -9.70 -30.23
N GLY A 34 27.38 -10.13 -31.06
CA GLY A 34 28.79 -9.73 -31.04
C GLY A 34 29.71 -10.81 -30.49
N GLU A 35 30.98 -10.75 -30.86
CA GLU A 35 32.01 -11.70 -30.40
C GLU A 35 32.11 -11.71 -28.89
N GLY A 36 32.05 -12.90 -28.29
CA GLY A 36 32.15 -13.07 -26.82
C GLY A 36 30.87 -12.72 -26.04
N PHE A 37 29.77 -12.37 -26.68
CA PHE A 37 28.50 -12.19 -25.99
C PHE A 37 27.90 -13.56 -25.65
N ASN A 38 27.69 -13.83 -24.37
CA ASN A 38 27.14 -15.07 -23.88
C ASN A 38 26.05 -14.77 -22.84
N ALA A 39 24.99 -15.54 -22.82
CA ALA A 39 24.12 -15.62 -21.67
C ALA A 39 24.78 -16.49 -20.60
N PRO A 40 24.70 -16.14 -19.29
CA PRO A 40 25.30 -16.93 -18.21
C PRO A 40 24.75 -18.37 -18.19
N ASP A 41 25.58 -19.30 -17.70
CA ASP A 41 25.13 -20.68 -17.51
C ASP A 41 23.90 -20.74 -16.60
N GLY A 42 22.89 -21.49 -17.03
CA GLY A 42 21.63 -21.61 -16.35
C GLY A 42 20.70 -20.38 -16.48
N PHE A 43 21.03 -19.42 -17.37
CA PHE A 43 20.13 -18.33 -17.69
C PHE A 43 18.81 -18.85 -18.25
N ASN A 44 17.71 -18.41 -17.64
CA ASN A 44 16.36 -18.74 -18.09
C ASN A 44 15.79 -17.58 -18.90
N TRP A 45 15.65 -17.79 -20.20
CA TRP A 45 15.08 -16.84 -21.16
C TRP A 45 13.60 -16.49 -20.89
N SER A 46 12.91 -17.28 -20.06
CA SER A 46 11.54 -16.93 -19.66
C SER A 46 11.50 -15.64 -18.85
N MET A 47 10.65 -14.73 -19.23
CA MET A 47 10.28 -13.53 -18.45
C MET A 47 9.07 -13.76 -17.55
N ILE A 48 8.69 -15.01 -17.35
CA ILE A 48 7.51 -15.45 -16.62
C ILE A 48 7.94 -16.32 -15.44
N ASN A 49 7.46 -15.98 -14.24
CA ASN A 49 7.58 -16.82 -13.06
C ASN A 49 6.40 -17.78 -12.95
N THR A 50 6.68 -18.97 -12.46
CA THR A 50 5.65 -19.92 -12.03
C THR A 50 5.54 -19.85 -10.51
N VAL A 51 4.35 -19.55 -9.99
CA VAL A 51 4.05 -19.51 -8.55
C VAL A 51 3.03 -20.60 -8.22
N ASN A 52 3.41 -21.48 -7.28
CA ASN A 52 2.55 -22.54 -6.77
C ASN A 52 1.85 -22.05 -5.51
N LEU A 53 0.59 -21.74 -5.63
CA LEU A 53 -0.25 -21.20 -4.57
C LEU A 53 -0.84 -22.31 -3.70
N ASN A 54 -0.82 -22.08 -2.39
CA ASN A 54 -1.57 -22.87 -1.41
C ASN A 54 -2.31 -21.89 -0.49
N VAL A 55 -3.61 -21.71 -0.72
CA VAL A 55 -4.43 -20.70 -0.06
C VAL A 55 -5.34 -21.35 0.97
N GLU A 56 -5.15 -20.97 2.23
CA GLU A 56 -5.90 -21.45 3.38
C GLU A 56 -6.87 -20.37 3.88
N VAL A 57 -8.12 -20.74 4.08
CA VAL A 57 -9.18 -19.87 4.64
C VAL A 57 -9.52 -20.27 6.08
N LYS A 58 -9.93 -19.30 6.91
CA LYS A 58 -10.49 -19.58 8.23
C LYS A 58 -12.00 -19.75 8.11
N ASP A 59 -12.45 -20.99 8.18
CA ASP A 59 -13.89 -21.29 8.08
C ASP A 59 -14.63 -20.96 9.37
N ALA A 60 -15.75 -20.27 9.21
CA ALA A 60 -16.69 -19.95 10.30
C ALA A 60 -18.00 -20.77 10.24
N PHE A 61 -18.13 -21.72 9.29
CA PHE A 61 -19.36 -22.41 8.95
C PHE A 61 -19.28 -23.93 9.11
N ASN A 62 -18.27 -24.42 9.84
CA ASN A 62 -18.05 -25.86 10.12
C ASN A 62 -17.94 -26.71 8.84
N GLY A 63 -17.33 -26.19 7.79
CA GLY A 63 -17.16 -26.89 6.52
C GLY A 63 -18.40 -27.00 5.64
N LYS A 64 -19.51 -26.34 6.02
CA LYS A 64 -20.77 -26.42 5.28
C LYS A 64 -20.71 -25.78 3.90
N TYR A 65 -19.97 -24.67 3.79
CA TYR A 65 -19.86 -23.87 2.56
C TYR A 65 -18.43 -23.81 2.06
N GLN A 66 -18.27 -23.39 0.82
CA GLN A 66 -16.97 -23.05 0.22
C GLN A 66 -16.79 -21.54 0.20
N TYR A 67 -15.54 -21.11 0.09
CA TYR A 67 -15.12 -19.74 -0.18
C TYR A 67 -14.69 -19.66 -1.64
N ALA A 68 -14.98 -18.58 -2.34
CA ALA A 68 -14.38 -18.31 -3.63
C ALA A 68 -13.07 -17.55 -3.45
N ILE A 69 -12.01 -18.03 -4.10
CA ILE A 69 -10.68 -17.43 -4.11
C ILE A 69 -10.40 -16.89 -5.49
N GLU A 70 -9.89 -15.67 -5.56
CA GLU A 70 -9.44 -15.01 -6.78
C GLU A 70 -8.02 -14.48 -6.59
N VAL A 71 -7.21 -14.56 -7.63
CA VAL A 71 -5.81 -14.14 -7.63
C VAL A 71 -5.59 -13.03 -8.65
N PHE A 72 -4.97 -11.93 -8.25
CA PHE A 72 -4.74 -10.76 -9.09
C PHE A 72 -3.27 -10.36 -9.07
N THR A 73 -2.79 -9.77 -10.17
CA THR A 73 -1.46 -9.14 -10.26
C THR A 73 -1.47 -7.64 -9.93
N SER A 74 -2.65 -7.03 -9.89
CA SER A 74 -2.88 -5.64 -9.43
C SER A 74 -3.90 -5.64 -8.29
N ASN A 75 -3.87 -4.61 -7.43
CA ASN A 75 -4.79 -4.52 -6.30
C ASN A 75 -6.22 -4.19 -6.76
N PRO A 76 -7.20 -5.10 -6.61
CA PRO A 76 -8.57 -4.86 -7.07
C PRO A 76 -9.33 -3.79 -6.26
N LEU A 77 -8.77 -3.27 -5.16
CA LEU A 77 -9.30 -2.12 -4.42
C LEU A 77 -8.73 -0.78 -4.93
N ALA A 78 -7.69 -0.82 -5.75
CA ALA A 78 -7.11 0.35 -6.39
C ALA A 78 -7.51 0.46 -7.87
N ASP A 79 -7.58 -0.68 -8.55
CA ASP A 79 -7.90 -0.80 -9.96
C ASP A 79 -9.22 -1.57 -10.13
N GLU A 80 -10.30 -0.85 -10.40
CA GLU A 80 -11.64 -1.42 -10.62
C GLU A 80 -11.71 -2.28 -11.90
N THR A 81 -10.72 -2.16 -12.79
CA THR A 81 -10.63 -2.95 -14.02
C THR A 81 -9.79 -4.21 -13.85
N ALA A 82 -9.19 -4.42 -12.67
CA ALA A 82 -8.39 -5.61 -12.39
C ALA A 82 -9.21 -6.88 -12.57
N THR A 83 -8.70 -7.80 -13.39
CA THR A 83 -9.29 -9.11 -13.60
C THR A 83 -8.46 -10.21 -12.94
N PRO A 84 -9.08 -11.28 -12.41
CA PRO A 84 -8.33 -12.36 -11.80
C PRO A 84 -7.57 -13.16 -12.86
N ILE A 85 -6.34 -13.56 -12.54
CA ILE A 85 -5.53 -14.47 -13.35
C ILE A 85 -5.74 -15.95 -12.99
N ALA A 86 -6.35 -16.21 -11.82
CA ALA A 86 -6.77 -17.53 -11.38
C ALA A 86 -7.92 -17.41 -10.37
N ALA A 87 -8.82 -18.40 -10.35
CA ALA A 87 -9.91 -18.49 -9.39
C ALA A 87 -10.27 -19.95 -9.07
N GLY A 88 -10.79 -20.18 -7.87
CA GLY A 88 -11.27 -21.51 -7.49
C GLY A 88 -11.79 -21.57 -6.04
N PRO A 89 -12.32 -22.73 -5.64
CA PRO A 89 -12.89 -22.94 -4.31
C PRO A 89 -11.82 -23.22 -3.24
N ALA A 90 -12.08 -22.75 -2.01
CA ALA A 90 -11.37 -23.20 -0.81
C ALA A 90 -12.38 -23.51 0.30
N LYS A 91 -12.01 -24.41 1.23
CA LYS A 91 -12.80 -24.71 2.44
C LYS A 91 -11.89 -25.22 3.56
N GLN A 92 -12.40 -25.33 4.75
CA GLN A 92 -11.65 -25.77 5.93
C GLN A 92 -10.85 -27.07 5.72
N SER A 93 -11.38 -28.01 4.94
CA SER A 93 -10.76 -29.32 4.70
C SER A 93 -9.95 -29.41 3.38
N ALA A 94 -9.95 -28.36 2.57
CA ALA A 94 -9.30 -28.35 1.28
C ALA A 94 -8.90 -26.91 0.88
N ASN A 95 -7.61 -26.64 0.93
CA ASN A 95 -7.05 -25.38 0.47
C ASN A 95 -7.26 -25.21 -1.04
N TYR A 96 -7.32 -23.97 -1.49
CA TYR A 96 -7.21 -23.69 -2.92
C TYR A 96 -5.74 -23.86 -3.33
N ILE A 97 -5.52 -24.80 -4.24
CA ILE A 97 -4.20 -25.08 -4.83
C ILE A 97 -4.25 -24.68 -6.30
N ALA A 98 -3.33 -23.82 -6.71
CA ALA A 98 -3.20 -23.39 -8.09
C ALA A 98 -1.75 -23.13 -8.48
N GLU A 99 -1.41 -23.39 -9.72
CA GLU A 99 -0.22 -22.86 -10.37
C GLU A 99 -0.62 -21.62 -11.16
N VAL A 100 0.09 -20.50 -10.96
CA VAL A 100 -0.11 -19.28 -11.75
C VAL A 100 1.20 -18.86 -12.41
N ASN A 101 1.07 -18.32 -13.62
CA ASN A 101 2.19 -17.79 -14.38
C ASN A 101 2.05 -16.26 -14.44
N ILE A 102 3.09 -15.56 -14.03
CA ILE A 102 3.08 -14.11 -13.91
C ILE A 102 4.37 -13.49 -14.47
N PRO A 103 4.35 -12.29 -15.03
CA PRO A 103 5.56 -11.57 -15.40
C PRO A 103 6.55 -11.45 -14.23
N LYS A 104 7.86 -11.60 -14.50
CA LYS A 104 8.92 -11.45 -13.48
C LYS A 104 9.00 -10.03 -12.87
N THR A 105 8.28 -9.08 -13.43
CA THR A 105 8.12 -7.72 -12.92
C THR A 105 7.06 -7.60 -11.83
N VAL A 106 6.21 -8.63 -11.64
CA VAL A 106 5.18 -8.64 -10.61
C VAL A 106 5.80 -8.99 -9.26
N GLU A 107 5.72 -8.06 -8.31
CA GLU A 107 6.29 -8.21 -6.97
C GLU A 107 5.29 -8.71 -5.94
N PHE A 108 4.00 -8.48 -6.15
CA PHE A 108 2.92 -8.89 -5.25
C PHE A 108 1.79 -9.58 -5.99
N LEU A 109 1.21 -10.58 -5.34
CA LEU A 109 -0.10 -11.14 -5.68
C LEU A 109 -1.12 -10.68 -4.65
N TYR A 110 -2.29 -10.29 -5.13
CA TYR A 110 -3.44 -9.91 -4.31
C TYR A 110 -4.44 -11.06 -4.35
N ILE A 111 -4.71 -11.62 -3.18
CA ILE A 111 -5.63 -12.75 -3.03
C ILE A 111 -6.92 -12.24 -2.42
N ARG A 112 -8.02 -12.30 -3.19
CA ARG A 112 -9.35 -11.97 -2.71
C ARG A 112 -10.08 -13.23 -2.31
N GLN A 113 -10.64 -13.25 -1.12
CA GLN A 113 -11.64 -14.24 -0.73
C GLN A 113 -13.02 -13.61 -0.73
N THR A 114 -14.00 -14.35 -1.24
CA THR A 114 -15.41 -14.09 -0.98
C THR A 114 -15.91 -15.18 -0.02
N ASP A 115 -16.38 -14.77 1.15
CA ASP A 115 -16.89 -15.70 2.15
C ASP A 115 -18.35 -16.12 1.87
N PRO A 116 -18.91 -17.12 2.59
CA PRO A 116 -20.29 -17.53 2.40
C PRO A 116 -21.35 -16.44 2.64
N ASN A 117 -21.04 -15.40 3.39
CA ASN A 117 -21.91 -14.22 3.54
C ASN A 117 -21.68 -13.17 2.43
N GLN A 118 -20.97 -13.50 1.38
CA GLN A 118 -20.65 -12.65 0.20
C GLN A 118 -19.75 -11.44 0.53
N ARG A 119 -19.08 -11.44 1.68
CA ARG A 119 -18.14 -10.38 2.06
C ARG A 119 -16.77 -10.64 1.45
N LYS A 120 -16.13 -9.59 0.97
CA LYS A 120 -14.85 -9.68 0.26
C LYS A 120 -13.72 -9.12 1.11
N GLU A 121 -12.62 -9.86 1.18
CA GLU A 121 -11.36 -9.40 1.79
C GLU A 121 -10.19 -9.67 0.84
N VAL A 122 -9.28 -8.72 0.73
CA VAL A 122 -8.09 -8.79 -0.11
C VAL A 122 -6.85 -8.81 0.77
N TYR A 123 -5.92 -9.70 0.45
CA TYR A 123 -4.63 -9.86 1.13
C TYR A 123 -3.49 -9.77 0.13
N ALA A 124 -2.43 -9.03 0.45
CA ALA A 124 -1.25 -8.87 -0.39
C ALA A 124 -0.14 -9.85 0.04
N TYR A 125 0.43 -10.57 -0.91
CA TYR A 125 1.53 -11.50 -0.68
C TYR A 125 2.69 -11.18 -1.61
N ALA A 126 3.89 -11.01 -1.06
CA ALA A 126 5.09 -10.82 -1.87
C ALA A 126 5.40 -12.10 -2.66
N VAL A 127 5.68 -11.95 -3.94
CA VAL A 127 6.08 -13.04 -4.83
C VAL A 127 7.52 -13.45 -4.51
N PRO A 128 7.82 -14.75 -4.36
CA PRO A 128 9.21 -15.20 -4.25
C PRO A 128 10.01 -14.78 -5.49
N GLU A 129 11.25 -14.31 -5.30
CA GLU A 129 12.07 -13.67 -6.35
C GLU A 129 12.18 -14.49 -7.65
N ASN A 130 12.21 -15.81 -7.55
CA ASN A 130 12.30 -16.73 -8.70
C ASN A 130 11.03 -17.58 -8.87
N GLY A 131 9.90 -17.13 -8.36
CA GLY A 131 8.70 -17.94 -8.29
C GLY A 131 8.77 -19.05 -7.23
N GLY A 132 8.06 -20.17 -7.44
CA GLY A 132 8.03 -21.30 -6.52
C GLY A 132 6.81 -21.28 -5.58
N SER A 133 6.90 -21.91 -4.40
CA SER A 133 5.75 -22.10 -3.51
C SER A 133 5.41 -20.84 -2.71
N LEU A 134 4.14 -20.47 -2.70
CA LEU A 134 3.59 -19.37 -1.91
C LEU A 134 2.40 -19.86 -1.07
N ASN A 135 2.60 -19.87 0.26
CA ASN A 135 1.55 -20.27 1.21
C ASN A 135 0.83 -19.02 1.71
N CYS A 136 -0.46 -18.94 1.42
CA CYS A 136 -1.31 -17.80 1.75
C CYS A 136 -2.33 -18.19 2.82
N LYS A 137 -2.31 -17.51 3.96
CA LYS A 137 -3.32 -17.66 5.01
C LYS A 137 -4.18 -16.40 5.05
N LEU A 138 -5.44 -16.52 4.62
CA LEU A 138 -6.37 -15.40 4.52
C LEU A 138 -7.03 -15.11 5.87
N TYR A 139 -6.22 -15.06 6.92
CA TYR A 139 -6.61 -14.75 8.29
C TYR A 139 -5.35 -14.38 9.08
N TYR A 140 -5.55 -13.67 10.17
CA TYR A 140 -4.43 -13.33 11.05
C TYR A 140 -3.85 -14.59 11.72
N THR A 141 -2.56 -14.78 11.55
CA THR A 141 -1.76 -15.67 12.38
C THR A 141 -0.73 -14.81 13.11
N ALA A 142 -0.69 -14.90 14.44
CA ALA A 142 0.40 -14.27 15.19
C ALA A 142 1.73 -14.86 14.68
N THR A 143 2.41 -14.15 13.81
CA THR A 143 3.75 -14.49 13.42
C THR A 143 4.69 -14.07 14.55
N THR A 144 5.55 -14.98 15.01
CA THR A 144 6.82 -14.60 15.61
C THR A 144 7.62 -13.90 14.49
N SER A 145 7.30 -12.65 14.20
CA SER A 145 8.03 -11.86 13.22
C SER A 145 9.48 -11.78 13.69
N ARG A 146 10.39 -12.18 12.84
CA ARG A 146 11.80 -11.81 12.96
C ARG A 146 11.80 -10.30 13.22
N ALA A 147 12.10 -9.92 14.44
CA ALA A 147 12.19 -8.55 14.87
C ALA A 147 13.10 -7.82 13.90
N VAL A 148 12.55 -6.90 13.13
CA VAL A 148 13.35 -5.78 12.65
C VAL A 148 13.72 -5.04 13.94
N THR A 149 14.95 -5.22 14.39
CA THR A 149 15.52 -4.67 15.60
C THR A 149 15.60 -3.16 15.47
N ARG A 150 14.50 -2.49 15.78
CA ARG A 150 14.38 -1.13 16.28
C ARG A 150 12.98 -0.93 16.87
N ALA A 151 12.55 -1.82 17.75
CA ALA A 151 11.48 -1.51 18.67
C ALA A 151 12.15 -0.90 19.90
N SER A 152 12.23 0.43 19.95
CA SER A 152 12.10 1.07 21.25
C SER A 152 10.79 0.55 21.83
N SER A 153 10.80 0.03 23.05
CA SER A 153 9.59 -0.28 23.81
C SER A 153 8.83 1.04 24.01
N VAL A 154 7.94 1.37 23.07
CA VAL A 154 7.02 2.48 23.26
C VAL A 154 6.05 2.02 24.32
N GLY A 155 6.05 2.69 25.51
CA GLY A 155 5.02 2.49 26.52
C GLY A 155 3.65 2.66 25.84
N THR A 156 2.77 1.69 25.99
CA THR A 156 1.54 1.62 25.17
C THR A 156 0.50 2.67 25.55
N SER A 157 0.49 3.16 26.81
CA SER A 157 -0.54 4.09 27.29
C SER A 157 -0.09 5.56 27.34
N GLY A 158 1.20 5.83 27.35
CA GLY A 158 1.76 7.16 27.61
C GLY A 158 1.65 7.64 29.06
N TRP A 159 0.76 7.03 29.86
CA TRP A 159 0.54 7.38 31.26
C TRP A 159 1.69 6.97 32.19
N ASP A 160 2.49 5.96 31.80
CA ASP A 160 3.65 5.50 32.57
C ASP A 160 4.69 6.61 32.82
N ASN A 161 4.66 7.66 31.99
CA ASN A 161 5.56 8.80 32.06
C ASN A 161 4.85 10.09 32.59
N VAL A 162 3.62 9.97 33.06
CA VAL A 162 2.82 11.08 33.60
C VAL A 162 2.64 10.89 35.10
N THR A 163 3.16 11.81 35.89
CA THR A 163 2.92 11.82 37.33
C THR A 163 1.92 12.92 37.62
N ASP A 164 0.68 12.53 37.96
CA ASP A 164 -0.36 13.44 38.38
C ASP A 164 0.05 14.09 39.69
N PRO A 165 0.09 15.44 39.80
CA PRO A 165 0.36 16.10 41.08
C PRO A 165 -0.72 15.86 42.12
N GLY A 166 -1.93 15.42 41.70
CA GLY A 166 -2.99 14.99 42.60
C GLY A 166 -3.45 16.09 43.60
N TYR A 167 -3.45 17.35 43.16
CA TYR A 167 -3.88 18.43 44.04
C TYR A 167 -5.35 18.33 44.40
N THR A 168 -5.65 18.53 45.67
CA THR A 168 -7.03 18.56 46.19
C THR A 168 -7.36 19.96 46.67
N GLU A 169 -8.66 20.30 46.68
CA GLU A 169 -9.13 21.58 47.21
C GLU A 169 -8.94 21.62 48.73
N GLU A 170 -8.17 22.59 49.20
CA GLU A 170 -7.83 22.76 50.60
C GLU A 170 -8.83 23.66 51.31
N THR A 171 -9.11 23.41 52.59
CA THR A 171 -9.88 24.34 53.43
C THR A 171 -8.90 25.28 54.12
N TYR A 172 -9.05 26.56 53.87
CA TYR A 172 -8.17 27.60 54.41
C TYR A 172 -8.76 28.23 55.66
N ASN A 173 -7.95 28.36 56.70
CA ASN A 173 -8.27 29.16 57.86
C ASN A 173 -7.90 30.62 57.56
N VAL A 174 -8.87 31.41 57.09
CA VAL A 174 -8.69 32.80 56.72
C VAL A 174 -8.62 33.64 57.98
N PRO A 175 -7.54 34.39 58.27
CA PRO A 175 -7.44 35.28 59.42
C PRO A 175 -8.52 36.36 59.37
N SER A 176 -8.94 36.84 60.54
CA SER A 176 -9.90 37.94 60.64
C SER A 176 -9.31 39.34 60.33
N GLU A 177 -7.99 39.45 60.43
CA GLU A 177 -7.25 40.68 60.22
C GLU A 177 -6.19 40.59 59.16
N SER A 178 -6.10 41.63 58.32
CA SER A 178 -5.10 41.74 57.26
C SER A 178 -3.82 42.42 57.82
N ALA A 179 -2.66 42.00 57.32
CA ALA A 179 -1.42 42.70 57.51
C ALA A 179 -1.51 44.10 56.88
N SER A 180 -0.82 45.04 57.47
CA SER A 180 -0.72 46.39 56.89
C SER A 180 0.16 46.42 55.67
N ILE A 181 -0.29 47.12 54.62
CA ILE A 181 0.53 47.35 53.41
C ILE A 181 1.63 48.38 53.81
N ILE A 182 2.87 48.08 53.51
CA ILE A 182 4.04 48.96 53.74
C ILE A 182 4.58 49.47 52.41
N ASN A 183 5.28 50.54 52.38
CA ASN A 183 5.90 51.13 51.18
C ASN A 183 4.94 51.28 49.99
N GLY A 184 3.68 51.52 50.26
CA GLY A 184 2.62 51.79 49.28
C GLY A 184 1.97 50.51 48.64
N ASN A 185 2.72 49.39 48.47
CA ASN A 185 2.19 48.21 47.86
C ASN A 185 2.84 46.85 48.28
N GLN A 186 3.63 46.89 49.35
CA GLN A 186 4.37 45.71 49.83
C GLN A 186 3.68 45.10 51.07
N LEU A 187 3.71 43.81 51.15
CA LEU A 187 3.30 42.94 52.24
C LEU A 187 4.54 42.50 53.03
N PRO A 188 4.54 42.51 54.34
CA PRO A 188 5.64 41.93 55.16
C PRO A 188 5.81 40.43 54.81
N ASN A 189 7.07 39.95 54.98
CA ASN A 189 7.35 38.50 54.72
C ASN A 189 6.51 37.62 55.64
N GLY A 190 5.94 36.53 55.04
CA GLY A 190 5.12 35.57 55.77
C GLY A 190 3.78 36.10 56.24
N SER A 191 3.42 37.36 55.89
CA SER A 191 2.16 37.96 56.28
C SER A 191 0.98 37.53 55.39
N THR A 192 -0.22 37.80 55.89
CA THR A 192 -1.46 37.54 55.25
C THR A 192 -2.26 38.81 55.00
N TYR A 193 -2.79 38.95 53.79
CA TYR A 193 -3.71 40.06 53.44
C TYR A 193 -5.05 39.44 52.98
N ILE A 194 -6.16 40.10 53.31
CA ILE A 194 -7.51 39.60 53.01
C ILE A 194 -8.26 40.71 52.29
N ILE A 195 -8.81 40.36 51.12
CA ILE A 195 -9.81 41.18 50.43
C ILE A 195 -11.17 40.63 50.85
N LYS A 196 -11.85 41.32 51.77
CA LYS A 196 -13.09 40.83 52.39
C LYS A 196 -14.28 40.84 51.39
N PRO A 197 -15.37 40.12 51.68
CA PRO A 197 -16.57 40.22 50.87
C PRO A 197 -17.08 41.63 50.72
N GLY A 198 -17.37 42.06 49.49
CA GLY A 198 -17.78 43.47 49.19
C GLY A 198 -16.65 44.45 49.05
N GLU A 199 -15.41 44.09 49.42
CA GLU A 199 -14.25 45.00 49.26
C GLU A 199 -13.67 44.87 47.84
N THR A 200 -13.12 45.98 47.33
CA THR A 200 -12.37 46.00 46.06
C THR A 200 -10.99 46.58 46.30
N LEU A 201 -9.95 45.75 45.98
CA LEU A 201 -8.56 46.21 45.97
C LEU A 201 -8.19 46.65 44.55
N SER A 202 -7.70 47.88 44.41
CA SER A 202 -7.35 48.43 43.07
C SER A 202 -5.85 48.65 42.87
N GLN A 203 -5.00 48.09 43.73
CA GLN A 203 -3.54 48.16 43.61
C GLN A 203 -2.88 46.80 43.50
N VAL A 204 -1.71 46.73 42.87
CA VAL A 204 -0.92 45.52 42.82
C VAL A 204 -0.10 45.34 44.07
N LEU A 205 -0.21 44.18 44.70
CA LEU A 205 0.56 43.84 45.90
C LEU A 205 1.81 43.02 45.51
N HIS A 206 2.87 43.22 46.30
CA HIS A 206 4.12 42.46 46.25
C HIS A 206 4.54 42.06 47.67
N SER A 207 5.26 40.96 47.78
CA SER A 207 5.91 40.59 49.02
C SER A 207 7.20 41.44 49.23
N TYR A 208 7.50 41.88 50.44
CA TYR A 208 8.74 42.54 50.77
C TYR A 208 9.93 41.59 50.59
N ASN A 209 10.98 42.05 49.89
CA ASN A 209 12.14 41.23 49.50
C ASN A 209 11.82 39.90 48.75
N GLY A 210 10.61 39.76 48.16
CA GLY A 210 10.22 38.60 47.41
C GLY A 210 10.13 37.30 48.22
N ALA A 211 9.82 37.38 49.51
CA ALA A 211 9.50 36.25 50.36
C ALA A 211 7.96 36.04 50.41
N ASN A 212 7.52 34.80 50.62
CA ASN A 212 6.11 34.45 50.54
C ASN A 212 5.19 35.20 51.49
N ALA A 213 4.27 35.99 50.94
CA ALA A 213 3.08 36.48 51.62
C ALA A 213 1.86 35.78 51.05
N THR A 214 0.75 35.75 51.76
CA THR A 214 -0.50 35.11 51.27
C THR A 214 -1.58 36.17 51.10
N VAL A 215 -2.30 36.10 49.95
CA VAL A 215 -3.46 36.97 49.72
C VAL A 215 -4.70 36.11 49.56
N TYR A 216 -5.64 36.20 50.48
CA TYR A 216 -6.96 35.59 50.38
C TYR A 216 -7.93 36.57 49.76
N ILE A 217 -8.69 36.10 48.76
CA ILE A 217 -9.64 36.93 48.01
C ILE A 217 -11.04 36.36 48.22
N GLN A 218 -11.87 37.08 49.03
CA GLN A 218 -13.29 36.83 49.17
C GLN A 218 -14.12 37.94 48.53
N GLY A 219 -13.53 39.10 48.28
CA GLY A 219 -14.05 40.23 47.53
C GLY A 219 -13.51 40.31 46.14
N THR A 220 -13.17 41.51 45.64
CA THR A 220 -12.68 41.70 44.27
C THR A 220 -11.29 42.30 44.25
N TRP A 221 -10.35 41.63 43.59
CA TRP A 221 -9.06 42.28 43.24
C TRP A 221 -9.19 42.79 41.80
N ASN A 222 -9.42 44.09 41.65
CA ASN A 222 -9.65 44.73 40.36
C ASN A 222 -8.59 45.81 40.12
N VAL A 223 -7.68 45.58 39.20
CA VAL A 223 -6.67 46.56 38.80
C VAL A 223 -6.91 46.94 37.34
N ASN A 224 -7.01 48.24 37.11
CA ASN A 224 -7.08 48.77 35.74
C ASN A 224 -5.65 48.83 35.18
N GLY A 225 -5.21 47.74 34.57
CA GLY A 225 -3.83 47.53 34.07
C GLY A 225 -3.25 46.18 34.46
N ASN A 226 -1.94 46.11 34.60
CA ASN A 226 -1.25 44.85 34.89
C ASN A 226 -1.30 44.49 36.38
N ILE A 227 -1.63 43.26 36.71
CA ILE A 227 -1.49 42.61 38.00
C ILE A 227 -0.30 41.66 37.93
N THR A 228 0.81 42.02 38.53
CA THR A 228 2.08 41.28 38.48
C THR A 228 2.65 41.07 39.88
N PRO A 229 1.96 40.34 40.77
CA PRO A 229 2.42 40.16 42.15
C PRO A 229 3.71 39.30 42.17
N GLN A 230 4.59 39.57 43.11
CA GLN A 230 5.84 38.83 43.31
C GLN A 230 5.91 38.29 44.73
N GLY A 231 6.26 37.01 44.87
CA GLY A 231 6.42 36.34 46.15
C GLY A 231 5.11 36.21 46.92
N ILE A 232 3.98 36.02 46.24
CA ILE A 232 2.64 35.98 46.84
C ILE A 232 1.93 34.66 46.45
N ASP A 233 1.46 33.94 47.45
CA ASP A 233 0.49 32.87 47.24
C ASP A 233 -0.91 33.46 47.16
N ILE A 234 -1.50 33.41 45.99
CA ILE A 234 -2.80 34.01 45.68
C ILE A 234 -3.87 32.91 45.81
N ILE A 235 -4.85 33.14 46.67
CA ILE A 235 -5.92 32.19 46.94
C ILE A 235 -7.27 32.89 46.73
N VAL A 236 -7.92 32.56 45.64
CA VAL A 236 -9.26 33.04 45.27
C VAL A 236 -10.28 32.10 45.89
N LEU A 237 -10.94 32.54 46.93
CA LEU A 237 -11.94 31.75 47.66
C LEU A 237 -13.32 31.79 46.97
N ASN A 238 -14.26 31.01 47.46
CA ASN A 238 -15.63 31.01 46.96
C ASN A 238 -16.23 32.45 47.04
N GLY A 239 -16.75 32.92 45.92
CA GLY A 239 -17.25 34.29 45.72
C GLY A 239 -16.18 35.33 45.44
N GLY A 240 -14.90 35.06 45.68
CA GLY A 240 -13.77 35.93 45.37
C GLY A 240 -13.53 36.08 43.86
N LYS A 241 -13.05 37.27 43.46
CA LYS A 241 -12.81 37.59 42.07
C LYS A 241 -11.49 38.33 41.86
N ILE A 242 -10.77 37.95 40.81
CA ILE A 242 -9.69 38.73 40.20
C ILE A 242 -10.20 39.29 38.87
N THR A 243 -10.06 40.59 38.66
CA THR A 243 -10.47 41.23 37.40
C THR A 243 -9.34 42.14 36.88
N SER A 244 -8.92 41.91 35.63
CA SER A 244 -7.94 42.71 34.90
C SER A 244 -8.28 42.78 33.44
N THR A 245 -9.31 43.53 33.07
CA THR A 245 -9.88 43.56 31.72
C THR A 245 -9.08 44.37 30.70
N SER A 246 -8.15 45.20 31.13
CA SER A 246 -7.32 46.06 30.27
C SER A 246 -5.82 45.72 30.27
N GLY A 247 -5.39 44.76 31.11
CA GLY A 247 -3.98 44.44 31.26
C GLY A 247 -3.70 42.95 31.38
N THR A 248 -2.49 42.64 31.81
CA THR A 248 -2.00 41.26 32.04
C THR A 248 -2.15 40.90 33.52
N PHE A 249 -2.76 39.75 33.80
CA PHE A 249 -2.60 39.05 35.06
C PHE A 249 -1.48 38.04 34.92
N MET A 250 -0.33 38.32 35.54
CA MET A 250 0.86 37.48 35.50
C MET A 250 1.14 36.92 36.89
N VAL A 251 1.06 35.61 37.03
CA VAL A 251 1.57 34.94 38.23
C VAL A 251 3.10 34.96 38.17
N SER A 252 3.69 35.87 38.93
CA SER A 252 5.11 36.20 38.80
C SER A 252 6.01 35.24 39.59
N ASP A 253 7.29 35.57 39.63
CA ASP A 253 8.30 34.74 40.26
C ASP A 253 8.01 34.52 41.75
N LYS A 254 8.22 33.32 42.27
CA LYS A 254 7.92 32.87 43.63
C LYS A 254 6.47 33.08 44.08
N SER A 255 5.53 33.16 43.12
CA SER A 255 4.10 33.25 43.39
C SER A 255 3.40 31.97 42.97
N SER A 256 2.25 31.69 43.58
CA SER A 256 1.33 30.65 43.15
C SER A 256 -0.09 31.18 43.01
N LEU A 257 -0.95 30.45 42.29
CA LEU A 257 -2.37 30.78 42.17
C LEU A 257 -3.20 29.56 42.50
N THR A 258 -4.09 29.68 43.46
CA THR A 258 -5.15 28.71 43.74
C THR A 258 -6.51 29.39 43.58
N VAL A 259 -7.35 28.84 42.70
CA VAL A 259 -8.75 29.29 42.51
C VAL A 259 -9.64 28.20 43.05
N GLN A 260 -10.35 28.44 44.14
CA GLN A 260 -11.28 27.47 44.72
C GLN A 260 -12.61 27.41 43.97
N SER A 261 -13.38 26.36 44.24
CA SER A 261 -14.74 26.21 43.74
C SER A 261 -15.57 27.48 44.07
N GLY A 262 -16.21 28.05 43.04
CA GLY A 262 -16.90 29.35 43.14
C GLY A 262 -16.02 30.60 43.12
N GLY A 263 -14.69 30.48 43.08
CA GLY A 263 -13.73 31.55 42.79
C GLY A 263 -13.61 31.84 41.30
N GLU A 264 -13.34 33.07 40.91
CA GLU A 264 -13.23 33.50 39.52
C GLU A 264 -12.01 34.37 39.25
N VAL A 265 -11.28 34.08 38.17
CA VAL A 265 -10.28 34.95 37.56
C VAL A 265 -10.76 35.33 36.16
N ASN A 266 -10.84 36.64 35.90
CA ASN A 266 -11.23 37.18 34.60
C ASN A 266 -10.25 38.28 34.18
N CYS A 267 -9.45 37.99 33.14
CA CYS A 267 -8.41 38.89 32.66
C CYS A 267 -8.32 38.98 31.16
N ASN A 268 -7.73 40.03 30.64
CA ASN A 268 -7.48 40.16 29.21
C ASN A 268 -6.31 39.27 28.80
N ILE A 269 -5.18 39.32 29.48
CA ILE A 269 -4.03 38.46 29.23
C ILE A 269 -3.68 37.72 30.53
N PHE A 270 -3.54 36.40 30.44
CA PHE A 270 -3.02 35.54 31.50
C PHE A 270 -1.61 35.07 31.14
N SER A 271 -0.70 35.14 32.09
CA SER A 271 0.67 34.66 31.88
C SER A 271 1.32 34.18 33.18
N THR A 272 2.45 33.51 33.07
CA THR A 272 3.24 33.06 34.24
C THR A 272 4.73 33.38 34.09
N ALA A 273 5.41 33.52 35.22
CA ALA A 273 6.85 33.34 35.26
C ALA A 273 7.23 31.87 35.13
N THR A 274 8.51 31.56 35.25
CA THR A 274 8.99 30.15 35.22
C THR A 274 8.69 29.46 36.56
N ASN A 275 8.46 28.14 36.51
CA ASN A 275 8.25 27.28 37.67
C ASN A 275 7.06 27.69 38.58
N VAL A 276 6.01 28.20 38.01
CA VAL A 276 4.77 28.58 38.68
C VAL A 276 3.82 27.40 38.80
N VAL A 277 3.08 27.33 39.94
CA VAL A 277 1.99 26.37 40.12
C VAL A 277 0.66 27.10 40.11
N ILE A 278 -0.25 26.61 39.27
CA ILE A 278 -1.64 27.06 39.15
C ILE A 278 -2.55 25.89 39.51
N LYS A 279 -3.37 26.04 40.55
CA LYS A 279 -4.37 25.11 40.97
C LYS A 279 -5.77 25.70 40.71
N ASN A 280 -6.47 25.23 39.69
CA ASN A 280 -7.81 25.69 39.35
C ASN A 280 -8.86 24.67 39.77
N PHE A 281 -9.65 24.96 40.79
CA PHE A 281 -10.85 24.26 41.20
C PHE A 281 -12.14 25.05 40.86
N GLY A 282 -11.98 26.29 40.39
CA GLY A 282 -13.06 27.22 40.05
C GLY A 282 -13.08 27.57 38.57
N THR A 283 -13.05 28.89 38.29
CA THR A 283 -13.14 29.36 36.91
C THR A 283 -12.04 30.34 36.59
N ILE A 284 -11.26 30.08 35.55
CA ILE A 284 -10.33 31.05 34.95
C ILE A 284 -10.79 31.36 33.54
N LYS A 285 -11.07 32.65 33.29
CA LYS A 285 -11.41 33.17 31.95
C LYS A 285 -10.41 34.21 31.53
N THR A 286 -9.91 34.10 30.32
CA THR A 286 -9.00 35.07 29.73
C THR A 286 -9.22 35.20 28.24
N LYS A 287 -8.95 36.38 27.70
CA LYS A 287 -8.94 36.52 26.24
C LYS A 287 -7.74 35.79 25.65
N GLU A 288 -6.56 35.93 26.24
CA GLU A 288 -5.36 35.26 25.79
C GLU A 288 -4.56 34.70 26.96
N VAL A 289 -3.92 33.56 26.73
CA VAL A 289 -2.76 33.10 27.49
C VAL A 289 -1.54 33.37 26.62
N SER A 290 -0.91 34.54 26.91
CA SER A 290 0.18 35.09 26.10
C SER A 290 1.06 36.01 26.91
N GLY A 291 1.93 36.79 26.30
CA GLY A 291 2.89 37.62 27.01
C GLY A 291 4.06 36.80 27.57
N GLN A 292 5.29 37.22 27.35
CA GLN A 292 6.51 36.51 27.76
C GLN A 292 6.44 34.97 27.71
N ASN A 293 5.82 34.42 26.64
CA ASN A 293 5.63 32.99 26.35
C ASN A 293 4.42 32.30 27.00
N GLY A 294 3.42 33.02 27.50
CA GLY A 294 2.15 32.47 28.02
C GLY A 294 2.33 31.67 29.31
N LEU A 295 2.01 30.39 29.36
CA LEU A 295 2.47 29.50 30.42
C LEU A 295 3.94 29.19 30.17
N ASN A 296 4.79 29.75 31.03
CA ASN A 296 6.25 29.74 30.84
C ASN A 296 6.88 28.46 31.41
N THR A 297 8.13 28.20 31.03
CA THR A 297 8.89 26.98 31.33
C THR A 297 8.75 26.57 32.82
N GLY A 298 8.47 25.27 33.01
CA GLY A 298 8.31 24.66 34.32
C GLY A 298 6.98 24.98 35.02
N THR A 299 6.07 25.75 34.40
CA THR A 299 4.73 25.99 34.94
C THR A 299 3.91 24.68 34.96
N VAL A 300 3.24 24.46 36.09
CA VAL A 300 2.23 23.39 36.25
C VAL A 300 0.85 24.04 36.31
N LEU A 301 -0.01 23.71 35.37
CA LEU A 301 -1.44 24.03 35.40
C LEU A 301 -2.21 22.76 35.75
N TYR A 302 -2.80 22.73 36.93
CA TYR A 302 -3.74 21.70 37.34
C TYR A 302 -5.18 22.26 37.23
N ASN A 303 -6.00 21.68 36.38
CA ASN A 303 -7.40 22.07 36.20
C ASN A 303 -8.28 20.91 36.72
N ALA A 304 -8.86 21.09 37.90
CA ALA A 304 -9.56 20.06 38.63
C ALA A 304 -10.88 19.60 37.94
N SER A 305 -11.48 18.54 38.43
CA SER A 305 -12.82 18.11 38.01
C SER A 305 -13.81 19.28 38.25
N ASP A 306 -14.73 19.47 37.31
CA ASP A 306 -15.72 20.55 37.30
C ASP A 306 -15.14 21.98 37.16
N ALA A 307 -13.82 22.15 37.16
CA ALA A 307 -13.19 23.46 36.91
C ALA A 307 -13.20 23.82 35.42
N LEU A 308 -13.26 25.12 35.16
CA LEU A 308 -13.23 25.68 33.82
C LEU A 308 -11.98 26.56 33.63
N PHE A 309 -11.18 26.26 32.62
CA PHE A 309 -10.15 27.14 32.11
C PHE A 309 -10.54 27.57 30.68
N GLN A 310 -11.01 28.78 30.53
CA GLN A 310 -11.54 29.31 29.25
C GLN A 310 -10.60 30.34 28.67
N VAL A 311 -10.23 30.17 27.41
CA VAL A 311 -9.43 31.14 26.65
C VAL A 311 -10.24 31.55 25.43
N GLU A 312 -10.39 32.86 25.20
CA GLU A 312 -11.16 33.30 24.04
C GLU A 312 -10.39 33.10 22.74
N ASP A 313 -9.14 33.48 22.64
CA ASP A 313 -8.43 33.64 21.38
C ASP A 313 -7.16 32.77 21.28
N LYS A 314 -6.14 32.99 22.11
CA LYS A 314 -4.81 32.41 21.98
C LYS A 314 -4.31 31.77 23.27
N PHE A 315 -3.87 30.52 23.25
CA PHE A 315 -3.32 29.78 24.36
C PHE A 315 -1.89 29.30 24.06
N ILE A 316 -0.89 30.04 24.52
CA ILE A 316 0.53 29.70 24.35
C ILE A 316 1.03 28.96 25.57
N ILE A 317 1.73 27.86 25.34
CA ILE A 317 2.33 26.96 26.34
C ILE A 317 3.80 26.77 25.96
N THR A 318 4.71 27.05 26.88
CA THR A 318 6.15 26.92 26.64
C THR A 318 6.77 26.02 27.68
N SER A 319 7.16 24.81 27.29
CA SER A 319 7.80 23.79 28.14
C SER A 319 7.14 23.67 29.52
N SER A 320 5.80 23.60 29.54
CA SER A 320 4.95 23.54 30.72
C SER A 320 4.16 22.23 30.75
N GLN A 321 3.56 21.94 31.90
CA GLN A 321 2.76 20.76 32.13
C GLN A 321 1.31 21.14 32.45
N ILE A 322 0.38 20.60 31.71
CA ILE A 322 -1.06 20.75 31.92
C ILE A 322 -1.65 19.40 32.35
N TYR A 323 -2.32 19.42 33.51
CA TYR A 323 -3.08 18.29 34.05
C TYR A 323 -4.55 18.69 34.07
N ASN A 324 -5.32 18.24 33.11
CA ASN A 324 -6.73 18.58 32.93
C ASN A 324 -7.64 17.45 33.39
N HIS A 325 -8.36 17.65 34.47
CA HIS A 325 -9.44 16.81 34.96
C HIS A 325 -10.83 17.43 34.72
N GLY A 326 -10.88 18.72 34.32
CA GLY A 326 -12.10 19.45 34.02
C GLY A 326 -12.26 19.84 32.57
N THR A 327 -12.57 21.10 32.34
CA THR A 327 -12.76 21.65 30.97
C THR A 327 -11.74 22.72 30.64
N ILE A 328 -11.02 22.54 29.54
CA ILE A 328 -10.25 23.61 28.88
C ILE A 328 -10.98 23.95 27.58
N SER A 329 -11.35 25.22 27.39
CA SER A 329 -12.15 25.65 26.24
C SER A 329 -11.56 26.87 25.56
N LEU A 330 -11.30 26.78 24.26
CA LEU A 330 -11.00 27.91 23.38
C LEU A 330 -12.27 28.29 22.63
N THR A 331 -12.70 29.55 22.73
CA THR A 331 -14.08 29.96 22.41
C THR A 331 -14.23 30.74 21.12
N ALA A 332 -13.24 31.50 20.67
CA ALA A 332 -13.34 32.20 19.39
C ALA A 332 -13.21 31.28 18.20
N GLU A 333 -13.82 31.62 17.09
CA GLU A 333 -13.81 30.85 15.86
C GLU A 333 -12.40 30.49 15.35
N ASN A 334 -11.45 31.42 15.52
CA ASN A 334 -10.06 31.23 15.10
C ASN A 334 -9.11 30.96 16.28
N ALA A 335 -9.64 30.62 17.44
CA ALA A 335 -8.85 30.38 18.64
C ALA A 335 -7.88 29.19 18.45
N TYR A 336 -6.68 29.33 19.00
CA TYR A 336 -5.70 28.26 18.90
C TYR A 336 -4.91 28.05 20.19
N MET A 337 -4.55 26.81 20.44
CA MET A 337 -3.56 26.42 21.45
C MET A 337 -2.25 26.08 20.73
N GLN A 338 -1.15 26.64 21.18
CA GLN A 338 0.18 26.37 20.67
C GLN A 338 1.10 25.93 21.80
N ALA A 339 1.57 24.69 21.75
CA ALA A 339 2.55 24.17 22.67
C ALA A 339 3.94 24.18 22.03
N ASN A 340 4.92 24.76 22.74
CA ASN A 340 6.29 24.92 22.30
C ASN A 340 7.24 24.25 23.29
N LYS A 341 7.91 23.18 22.86
CA LYS A 341 8.98 22.54 23.62
C LYS A 341 10.31 23.25 23.33
N THR A 342 10.89 23.87 24.30
CA THR A 342 12.17 24.58 24.18
C THR A 342 13.31 23.91 24.93
N SER A 343 13.32 23.95 26.25
CA SER A 343 14.39 23.44 27.10
C SER A 343 13.97 22.35 28.09
N ALA A 344 12.68 22.22 28.32
CA ALA A 344 12.10 21.21 29.20
C ALA A 344 10.94 20.48 28.54
N ALA A 345 10.46 19.40 29.12
CA ALA A 345 9.31 18.66 28.64
C ALA A 345 8.06 19.56 28.57
N CYS A 346 7.29 19.42 27.53
CA CYS A 346 5.98 20.01 27.37
C CYS A 346 4.93 18.88 27.34
N LEU A 347 3.97 18.94 28.26
CA LEU A 347 2.98 17.87 28.46
C LEU A 347 1.57 18.46 28.50
N ILE A 348 0.66 17.81 27.83
CA ILE A 348 -0.80 18.01 27.95
C ILE A 348 -1.41 16.65 28.33
N ALA A 349 -1.79 16.49 29.60
CA ALA A 349 -2.45 15.31 30.13
C ALA A 349 -3.95 15.60 30.32
N ASN A 350 -4.80 14.98 29.54
CA ASN A 350 -6.25 15.11 29.58
C ASN A 350 -6.86 13.83 30.15
N TYR A 351 -7.34 13.90 31.38
CA TYR A 351 -7.77 12.73 32.13
C TYR A 351 -9.16 12.24 31.74
N GLU A 352 -9.56 11.08 32.28
CA GLU A 352 -10.90 10.52 32.07
C GLU A 352 -12.00 11.53 32.39
N LYS A 353 -13.00 11.63 31.53
CA LYS A 353 -14.12 12.61 31.59
C LYS A 353 -13.73 14.06 31.35
N ALA A 354 -12.45 14.41 31.34
CA ALA A 354 -12.00 15.76 31.03
C ALA A 354 -12.19 16.11 29.55
N THR A 355 -12.35 17.39 29.28
CA THR A 355 -12.55 17.88 27.91
C THR A 355 -11.57 18.99 27.56
N ILE A 356 -10.93 18.89 26.39
CA ILE A 356 -10.26 20.02 25.74
C ILE A 356 -11.00 20.29 24.43
N LYS A 357 -11.49 21.52 24.24
CA LYS A 357 -12.23 21.88 23.02
C LYS A 357 -11.83 23.24 22.48
N GLY A 358 -11.86 23.36 21.14
CA GLY A 358 -11.54 24.59 20.45
C GLY A 358 -11.40 24.45 18.96
N ASN A 359 -10.79 25.43 18.31
CA ASN A 359 -10.62 25.40 16.87
C ASN A 359 -9.33 24.64 16.48
N ARG A 360 -8.18 25.03 17.02
CA ARG A 360 -6.88 24.46 16.59
C ARG A 360 -5.96 24.18 17.78
N ILE A 361 -5.32 23.01 17.74
CA ILE A 361 -4.19 22.68 18.61
C ILE A 361 -2.97 22.39 17.75
N GLN A 362 -1.91 23.17 17.92
CA GLN A 362 -0.59 22.95 17.36
C GLN A 362 0.34 22.44 18.47
N ALA A 363 0.58 21.14 18.47
CA ALA A 363 1.21 20.47 19.60
C ALA A 363 2.70 20.23 19.37
N GLY A 364 3.56 21.09 19.87
CA GLY A 364 4.97 20.82 20.15
C GLY A 364 5.14 20.24 21.55
N ALA A 365 4.30 19.26 21.92
CA ALA A 365 4.21 18.66 23.24
C ALA A 365 3.82 17.19 23.15
N THR A 366 4.16 16.41 24.17
CA THR A 366 3.51 15.11 24.38
C THR A 366 2.08 15.33 24.85
N ILE A 367 1.13 14.72 24.13
CA ILE A 367 -0.29 14.70 24.54
C ILE A 367 -0.61 13.29 25.05
N VAL A 368 -1.24 13.19 26.21
CA VAL A 368 -1.82 11.95 26.74
C VAL A 368 -3.28 12.19 27.02
N ASN A 369 -4.17 11.48 26.33
CA ASN A 369 -5.62 11.71 26.40
C ASN A 369 -6.37 10.43 26.79
N SER A 370 -7.08 10.46 27.92
CA SER A 370 -8.09 9.47 28.31
C SER A 370 -9.50 10.07 28.39
N GLY A 371 -9.64 11.36 28.08
CA GLY A 371 -10.90 12.07 27.99
C GLY A 371 -11.30 12.34 26.54
N THR A 372 -11.84 13.52 26.29
CA THR A 372 -12.21 13.97 24.96
C THR A 372 -11.39 15.20 24.55
N ILE A 373 -10.80 15.15 23.37
CA ILE A 373 -10.26 16.34 22.68
C ILE A 373 -11.12 16.57 21.44
N GLU A 374 -11.78 17.74 21.36
CA GLU A 374 -12.66 18.13 20.26
C GLU A 374 -12.18 19.43 19.62
N VAL A 375 -11.66 19.38 18.40
CA VAL A 375 -11.10 20.51 17.66
C VAL A 375 -11.40 20.43 16.17
N ASN A 376 -11.24 21.55 15.45
CA ASN A 376 -11.28 21.52 13.98
C ASN A 376 -9.93 21.02 13.42
N ILE A 377 -8.80 21.45 13.98
CA ILE A 377 -7.46 21.09 13.52
C ILE A 377 -6.62 20.62 14.69
N LEU A 378 -6.03 19.44 14.57
CA LEU A 378 -5.03 18.92 15.49
C LEU A 378 -3.77 18.54 14.71
N GLU A 379 -2.67 19.25 14.98
CA GLU A 379 -1.44 19.03 14.23
C GLU A 379 -0.19 19.08 15.11
N ASN A 380 0.85 18.34 14.67
CA ASN A 380 2.17 18.33 15.29
C ASN A 380 3.27 18.21 14.23
N SER A 381 4.25 19.09 14.26
CA SER A 381 5.46 19.01 13.42
C SER A 381 6.68 18.44 14.16
N SER A 382 6.59 18.24 15.49
CA SER A 382 7.66 17.71 16.31
C SER A 382 7.72 16.17 16.30
N THR A 383 8.68 15.59 17.02
CA THR A 383 8.81 14.16 17.24
C THR A 383 8.08 13.67 18.48
N ASP A 384 7.40 14.56 19.20
CA ASP A 384 6.63 14.21 20.39
C ASP A 384 5.40 13.36 20.04
N PHE A 385 4.96 12.53 20.98
CA PHE A 385 3.89 11.56 20.78
C PHE A 385 2.52 12.11 21.18
N LEU A 386 1.52 11.66 20.45
CA LEU A 386 0.13 11.66 20.87
C LEU A 386 -0.24 10.26 21.34
N TYR A 387 -0.51 10.10 22.63
CA TYR A 387 -1.11 8.90 23.20
C TYR A 387 -2.59 9.15 23.42
N ASN A 388 -3.44 8.44 22.69
CA ASN A 388 -4.87 8.55 22.85
C ASN A 388 -5.46 7.22 23.34
N ASN A 389 -6.11 7.24 24.49
CA ASN A 389 -6.75 6.09 25.11
C ASN A 389 -8.28 6.26 25.17
N CYS A 390 -8.82 7.26 24.46
CA CYS A 390 -10.26 7.44 24.34
C CYS A 390 -10.63 8.14 23.02
N LEU A 391 -11.08 9.41 23.06
CA LEU A 391 -11.76 10.04 21.95
C LEU A 391 -11.05 11.31 21.46
N LEU A 392 -10.70 11.28 20.18
CA LEU A 392 -10.31 12.48 19.43
C LEU A 392 -11.37 12.80 18.39
N ILE A 393 -11.97 13.97 18.52
CA ILE A 393 -12.89 14.54 17.52
C ILE A 393 -12.16 15.65 16.79
N VAL A 394 -11.88 15.41 15.49
CA VAL A 394 -11.18 16.36 14.63
C VAL A 394 -12.06 16.66 13.41
N LYS A 395 -12.65 17.84 13.38
CA LYS A 395 -13.69 18.18 12.41
C LYS A 395 -13.18 18.58 11.02
N ASN A 396 -11.87 18.79 10.85
CA ASN A 396 -11.28 19.21 9.58
C ASN A 396 -9.97 18.45 9.27
N THR A 397 -8.89 18.71 10.02
CA THR A 397 -7.58 18.16 9.68
C THR A 397 -6.87 17.57 10.90
N PHE A 398 -6.47 16.32 10.80
CA PHE A 398 -5.56 15.66 11.70
C PHE A 398 -4.22 15.43 11.00
N LYS A 399 -3.13 16.02 11.57
CA LYS A 399 -1.81 15.92 10.96
C LYS A 399 -0.74 15.69 12.03
N PHE A 400 -0.28 14.45 12.14
CA PHE A 400 0.62 14.04 13.21
C PHE A 400 1.75 13.13 12.71
N ARG A 401 2.87 13.11 13.47
CA ARG A 401 3.99 12.22 13.21
C ARG A 401 3.90 10.94 14.02
N ASN A 402 3.79 11.03 15.33
CA ASN A 402 3.84 9.88 16.22
C ASN A 402 2.53 9.74 17.00
N VAL A 403 1.82 8.65 16.78
CA VAL A 403 0.49 8.41 17.34
C VAL A 403 0.42 7.01 17.93
N VAL A 404 -0.08 6.91 19.14
CA VAL A 404 -0.47 5.65 19.76
C VAL A 404 -1.93 5.75 20.14
N LEU A 405 -2.74 4.84 19.62
CA LEU A 405 -4.15 4.67 19.98
C LEU A 405 -4.30 3.37 20.74
N ASP A 406 -4.85 3.38 21.94
CA ASP A 406 -5.12 2.21 22.75
C ASP A 406 -6.61 2.20 23.14
N GLN A 407 -7.39 1.29 22.55
CA GLN A 407 -8.86 1.24 22.63
C GLN A 407 -9.51 2.59 22.34
N ALA A 408 -9.02 3.27 21.32
CA ALA A 408 -9.26 4.69 21.08
C ALA A 408 -9.65 4.96 19.63
N SER A 409 -10.31 6.11 19.42
CA SER A 409 -10.75 6.51 18.08
C SER A 409 -10.38 7.94 17.73
N ILE A 410 -10.09 8.15 16.44
CA ILE A 410 -10.00 9.45 15.78
C ILE A 410 -11.15 9.56 14.78
N THR A 411 -12.00 10.58 14.93
CA THR A 411 -13.21 10.77 14.14
C THR A 411 -13.52 12.25 13.91
N GLY A 412 -14.39 12.58 12.97
CA GLY A 412 -14.92 13.94 12.72
C GLY A 412 -16.03 14.38 13.66
N GLY A 413 -16.48 13.52 14.55
CA GLY A 413 -17.58 13.79 15.49
C GLY A 413 -18.91 13.21 15.00
N ARG A 414 -20.00 13.80 15.49
CA ARG A 414 -21.40 13.48 15.10
C ARG A 414 -22.13 14.74 14.68
N THR A 415 -23.09 14.61 13.78
CA THR A 415 -23.94 15.75 13.38
C THR A 415 -24.78 16.22 14.57
N ASN A 416 -25.42 15.26 15.26
CA ASN A 416 -26.09 15.50 16.53
C ASN A 416 -25.53 14.54 17.60
N PRO A 417 -25.51 14.92 18.87
CA PRO A 417 -25.04 14.04 19.96
C PRO A 417 -25.78 12.71 20.06
N SER A 418 -27.05 12.65 19.61
CA SER A 418 -27.89 11.46 19.60
C SER A 418 -27.65 10.54 18.42
N ASP A 419 -26.91 10.97 17.39
CA ASP A 419 -26.66 10.16 16.21
C ASP A 419 -25.77 8.98 16.58
N LYS A 420 -26.06 7.81 16.01
CA LYS A 420 -25.21 6.64 16.20
C LYS A 420 -23.94 6.72 15.32
N GLU A 421 -24.10 7.34 14.15
CA GLU A 421 -23.04 7.41 13.17
C GLU A 421 -21.98 8.47 13.53
N TRP A 422 -20.74 8.07 13.50
CA TRP A 422 -19.57 8.93 13.59
C TRP A 422 -19.12 9.39 12.22
N LEU A 423 -18.99 10.70 12.03
CA LEU A 423 -18.49 11.28 10.78
C LEU A 423 -16.97 10.98 10.62
N PRO A 424 -16.49 10.87 9.40
CA PRO A 424 -15.06 10.80 9.14
C PRO A 424 -14.37 12.16 9.36
N VAL A 425 -13.10 12.16 9.76
CA VAL A 425 -12.24 13.34 9.67
C VAL A 425 -12.05 13.67 8.19
N PRO A 426 -12.29 14.89 7.71
CA PRO A 426 -12.14 15.22 6.28
C PRO A 426 -10.74 14.91 5.75
N LEU A 427 -9.68 15.22 6.51
CA LEU A 427 -8.31 14.90 6.14
C LEU A 427 -7.51 14.38 7.33
N VAL A 428 -6.99 13.16 7.22
CA VAL A 428 -5.92 12.62 8.06
C VAL A 428 -4.64 12.56 7.24
N GLU A 429 -3.59 13.21 7.70
CA GLU A 429 -2.29 13.24 7.04
C GLU A 429 -1.19 12.76 8.00
N SER A 430 -0.52 11.66 7.66
CA SER A 430 0.67 11.26 8.39
C SER A 430 1.88 12.04 7.88
N LEU A 431 2.70 12.51 8.79
CA LEU A 431 3.92 13.23 8.44
C LEU A 431 5.03 12.25 7.99
N ASN A 432 6.05 12.82 7.37
CA ASN A 432 7.28 12.12 7.07
C ASN A 432 7.88 11.46 8.33
N SER A 433 8.39 10.26 8.22
CA SER A 433 8.90 9.40 9.31
C SER A 433 7.87 9.11 10.42
N ALA A 434 6.60 9.09 10.08
CA ALA A 434 5.53 8.88 11.03
C ALA A 434 5.50 7.44 11.58
N GLN A 435 5.09 7.32 12.83
CA GLN A 435 4.85 6.04 13.50
C GLN A 435 3.46 6.06 14.14
N TYR A 436 2.58 5.21 13.62
CA TYR A 436 1.24 5.02 14.15
C TYR A 436 1.12 3.62 14.74
N THR A 437 0.77 3.52 15.99
CA THR A 437 0.50 2.24 16.66
C THR A 437 -0.96 2.22 17.10
N LEU A 438 -1.72 1.27 16.60
CA LEU A 438 -3.13 1.06 16.91
C LEU A 438 -3.24 -0.22 17.76
N ILE A 439 -3.82 -0.12 18.94
CA ILE A 439 -3.85 -1.19 19.94
C ILE A 439 -5.30 -1.54 20.24
N ASP A 440 -5.59 -2.86 20.38
CA ASP A 440 -6.82 -3.43 20.90
C ASP A 440 -8.11 -2.81 20.33
N GLY A 441 -8.28 -2.90 19.01
CA GLY A 441 -9.51 -2.45 18.35
C GLY A 441 -9.59 -0.93 18.13
N SER A 442 -8.48 -0.22 18.14
CA SER A 442 -8.46 1.21 17.86
C SER A 442 -8.78 1.54 16.39
N MET A 443 -9.33 2.74 16.16
CA MET A 443 -9.79 3.14 14.85
C MET A 443 -9.40 4.57 14.46
N ILE A 444 -9.05 4.75 13.20
CA ILE A 444 -8.99 6.06 12.53
C ILE A 444 -10.06 6.06 11.43
N LYS A 445 -11.04 6.98 11.53
CA LYS A 445 -12.08 7.18 10.52
C LYS A 445 -11.86 8.48 9.79
N ALA A 446 -11.57 8.43 8.49
CA ALA A 446 -11.26 9.58 7.66
C ALA A 446 -12.06 9.59 6.36
N LYS A 447 -12.20 10.75 5.73
CA LYS A 447 -12.60 10.83 4.34
C LYS A 447 -11.41 10.60 3.42
N GLU A 448 -10.33 11.34 3.65
CA GLU A 448 -9.05 11.15 2.98
C GLU A 448 -7.97 10.80 4.00
N PHE A 449 -7.27 9.71 3.79
CA PHE A 449 -6.10 9.31 4.55
C PHE A 449 -4.87 9.40 3.64
N LYS A 450 -3.98 10.35 3.93
CA LYS A 450 -2.78 10.64 3.12
C LYS A 450 -1.51 10.34 3.87
N VAL A 451 -0.58 9.66 3.22
CA VAL A 451 0.78 9.45 3.70
C VAL A 451 1.70 10.47 3.02
N GLN A 452 2.53 11.20 3.78
CA GLN A 452 3.53 12.06 3.17
C GLN A 452 4.72 11.25 2.67
N SER A 453 5.23 11.65 1.49
CA SER A 453 6.44 11.05 0.92
C SER A 453 7.70 11.42 1.71
N GLY A 454 8.73 10.59 1.63
CA GLY A 454 10.04 10.85 2.23
C GLY A 454 10.63 9.62 2.89
N SER A 455 10.84 9.69 4.21
CA SER A 455 11.38 8.56 4.98
C SER A 455 10.28 7.57 5.38
N GLN A 456 10.67 6.42 5.91
CA GLN A 456 9.79 5.35 6.33
C GLN A 456 8.63 5.82 7.21
N VAL A 457 7.40 5.48 6.81
CA VAL A 457 6.17 5.67 7.58
C VAL A 457 5.62 4.29 7.96
N THR A 458 5.29 4.10 9.22
CA THR A 458 4.82 2.80 9.72
C THR A 458 3.46 2.92 10.41
N PHE A 459 2.52 2.10 9.98
CA PHE A 459 1.23 1.85 10.63
C PHE A 459 1.24 0.43 11.16
N LYS A 460 1.14 0.27 12.47
CA LYS A 460 1.23 -1.04 13.12
C LYS A 460 0.03 -1.29 14.02
N ALA A 461 -0.63 -2.43 13.84
CA ALA A 461 -1.64 -2.91 14.78
C ALA A 461 -1.04 -3.90 15.78
N ILE A 462 -1.41 -3.75 17.06
CA ILE A 462 -1.04 -4.63 18.16
C ILE A 462 -2.33 -4.96 18.94
N ASN A 463 -2.86 -6.17 18.77
CA ASN A 463 -4.09 -6.56 19.44
C ASN A 463 -3.82 -7.76 20.35
N LYS A 464 -4.25 -7.71 21.60
CA LYS A 464 -4.06 -8.77 22.61
C LYS A 464 -4.86 -10.01 22.27
N ALA A 465 -6.11 -9.84 21.82
CA ALA A 465 -6.93 -10.93 21.34
C ALA A 465 -6.68 -11.12 19.83
N LYS A 466 -6.56 -12.39 19.40
CA LYS A 466 -6.31 -12.73 17.99
C LYS A 466 -7.47 -12.35 17.06
N GLU A 467 -8.65 -12.23 17.61
CA GLU A 467 -9.89 -11.92 16.87
C GLU A 467 -10.06 -10.41 16.67
N ASP A 468 -9.48 -9.59 17.57
CA ASP A 468 -9.59 -8.15 17.50
C ASP A 468 -8.69 -7.60 16.37
N ARG A 469 -9.21 -6.65 15.65
CA ARG A 469 -8.47 -5.91 14.64
C ARG A 469 -8.57 -4.42 14.92
N SER A 470 -7.48 -3.69 14.72
CA SER A 470 -7.51 -2.24 14.63
C SER A 470 -7.76 -1.83 13.18
N MET A 471 -8.32 -0.63 12.95
CA MET A 471 -8.81 -0.25 11.64
C MET A 471 -8.37 1.15 11.22
N ILE A 472 -7.94 1.26 9.96
CA ILE A 472 -7.91 2.53 9.24
C ILE A 472 -9.04 2.46 8.20
N LYS A 473 -10.10 3.24 8.43
CA LYS A 473 -11.25 3.36 7.52
C LYS A 473 -11.23 4.72 6.87
N ALA A 474 -11.12 4.76 5.55
CA ALA A 474 -11.21 6.00 4.80
C ALA A 474 -11.85 5.78 3.43
N GLU A 475 -12.64 6.76 2.94
CA GLU A 475 -13.15 6.67 1.57
C GLU A 475 -12.01 6.50 0.57
N ASN A 476 -10.90 7.22 0.79
CA ASN A 476 -9.70 7.17 -0.04
C ASN A 476 -8.43 7.08 0.82
N ILE A 477 -7.58 6.07 0.54
CA ILE A 477 -6.29 5.85 1.20
C ILE A 477 -5.19 6.03 0.16
N TYR A 478 -4.31 7.02 0.37
CA TYR A 478 -3.21 7.36 -0.54
C TYR A 478 -1.88 6.94 0.07
N PHE A 479 -1.23 5.96 -0.56
CA PHE A 479 0.09 5.49 -0.14
C PHE A 479 1.22 6.25 -0.84
N GLU A 480 2.34 6.35 -0.15
CA GLU A 480 3.59 6.88 -0.67
C GLU A 480 4.75 5.92 -0.41
N TRP A 481 5.88 6.14 -1.11
CA TRP A 481 7.06 5.29 -1.00
C TRP A 481 7.50 5.12 0.46
N HIS A 482 7.93 3.90 0.79
CA HIS A 482 8.35 3.49 2.13
C HIS A 482 7.23 3.50 3.19
N THR A 483 5.98 3.30 2.78
CA THR A 483 4.87 3.05 3.70
C THR A 483 4.82 1.57 4.10
N TYR A 484 4.75 1.30 5.40
CA TYR A 484 4.62 -0.06 5.95
C TYR A 484 3.33 -0.18 6.75
N VAL A 485 2.52 -1.18 6.43
CA VAL A 485 1.29 -1.49 7.17
C VAL A 485 1.42 -2.91 7.72
N GLN A 486 1.33 -3.05 9.04
CA GLN A 486 1.73 -4.27 9.72
C GLN A 486 0.76 -4.70 10.82
N GLY A 487 0.77 -5.99 11.10
CA GLY A 487 0.01 -6.57 12.20
C GLY A 487 -1.44 -6.85 11.86
N ASN A 488 -2.26 -7.06 12.91
CA ASN A 488 -3.67 -7.41 12.77
C ASN A 488 -4.54 -6.18 12.50
N MET A 489 -4.40 -5.59 11.32
CA MET A 489 -5.07 -4.37 10.88
C MET A 489 -6.08 -4.65 9.79
N VAL A 490 -7.10 -3.80 9.70
CA VAL A 490 -8.00 -3.68 8.55
C VAL A 490 -7.76 -2.34 7.87
N LEU A 491 -7.58 -2.37 6.56
CA LEU A 491 -7.65 -1.20 5.70
C LEU A 491 -8.99 -1.24 4.97
N GLU A 492 -9.86 -0.28 5.25
CA GLU A 492 -11.19 -0.21 4.64
C GLU A 492 -11.29 1.04 3.79
N GLY A 493 -11.48 0.86 2.49
CA GLY A 493 -11.65 1.92 1.50
C GLY A 493 -10.89 1.73 0.21
N LYS A 494 -11.08 2.68 -0.72
CA LYS A 494 -10.36 2.70 -2.00
C LYS A 494 -8.90 3.03 -1.80
N GLN A 495 -8.02 2.23 -2.37
CA GLN A 495 -6.56 2.38 -2.23
C GLN A 495 -5.96 3.02 -3.49
N TYR A 496 -5.03 3.95 -3.29
CA TYR A 496 -4.28 4.63 -4.34
C TYR A 496 -2.79 4.41 -4.14
N ASN A 497 -2.09 4.04 -5.21
CA ASN A 497 -0.65 3.75 -5.25
C ASN A 497 -0.23 2.63 -4.25
N PRO A 498 -0.97 1.51 -4.14
CA PRO A 498 -0.64 0.46 -3.18
C PRO A 498 0.75 -0.16 -3.44
N GLU A 499 1.25 -0.10 -4.66
CA GLU A 499 2.59 -0.53 -5.06
C GLU A 499 3.72 0.24 -4.36
N ARG A 500 3.44 1.40 -3.79
CA ARG A 500 4.39 2.21 -3.02
C ARG A 500 4.48 1.80 -1.55
N SER A 501 3.71 0.81 -1.16
CA SER A 501 3.60 0.36 0.22
C SER A 501 4.01 -1.11 0.38
N HIS A 502 4.40 -1.46 1.60
CA HIS A 502 4.61 -2.81 2.06
C HIS A 502 3.47 -3.16 3.03
N ILE A 503 2.46 -3.84 2.50
CA ILE A 503 1.32 -4.30 3.29
C ILE A 503 1.58 -5.75 3.69
N ASP A 504 1.69 -6.01 4.99
CA ASP A 504 1.87 -7.37 5.50
C ASP A 504 0.69 -8.27 5.13
N ALA A 505 0.96 -9.54 4.87
CA ALA A 505 -0.05 -10.56 4.56
C ALA A 505 -1.09 -10.79 5.69
N SER A 506 -0.83 -10.27 6.89
CA SER A 506 -1.78 -10.28 8.02
C SER A 506 -2.83 -9.17 7.95
N VAL A 507 -2.61 -8.16 7.12
CA VAL A 507 -3.52 -7.02 6.94
C VAL A 507 -4.65 -7.43 6.00
N ALA A 508 -5.89 -7.30 6.45
CA ALA A 508 -7.07 -7.46 5.61
C ALA A 508 -7.43 -6.12 4.95
N SER A 509 -7.67 -6.13 3.66
CA SER A 509 -8.16 -4.96 2.93
C SER A 509 -9.55 -5.23 2.37
N THR A 510 -10.43 -4.22 2.40
CA THR A 510 -11.80 -4.33 1.91
C THR A 510 -12.30 -2.98 1.36
N GLY A 511 -13.38 -2.98 0.60
CA GLY A 511 -14.05 -1.76 0.16
C GLY A 511 -14.62 -0.97 1.33
N TYR A 512 -14.98 0.28 1.09
CA TYR A 512 -15.58 1.14 2.13
C TYR A 512 -16.96 0.61 2.53
N ASP A 513 -17.23 0.54 3.84
CA ASP A 513 -18.41 -0.06 4.47
C ASP A 513 -18.62 -1.58 4.19
N GLU A 514 -17.56 -2.27 3.74
CA GLU A 514 -17.64 -3.72 3.45
C GLU A 514 -16.99 -4.59 4.53
N SER A 515 -16.28 -4.01 5.49
CA SER A 515 -15.61 -4.74 6.56
C SER A 515 -16.59 -5.44 7.50
N LYS A 516 -16.35 -6.73 7.77
CA LYS A 516 -17.12 -7.51 8.75
C LYS A 516 -16.81 -7.20 10.22
N TYR A 517 -15.78 -6.40 10.48
CA TYR A 517 -15.28 -6.19 11.83
C TYR A 517 -16.00 -5.05 12.54
N THR A 518 -16.57 -5.34 13.71
CA THR A 518 -17.09 -4.32 14.61
C THR A 518 -15.94 -3.69 15.38
N ILE A 519 -15.92 -2.35 15.46
CA ILE A 519 -14.97 -1.58 16.26
C ILE A 519 -15.73 -0.79 17.31
N GLU A 520 -15.49 -1.09 18.56
CA GLU A 520 -16.03 -0.38 19.72
C GLU A 520 -14.89 0.13 20.58
N THR A 521 -14.94 1.41 20.95
CA THR A 521 -13.98 2.06 21.85
C THR A 521 -14.73 2.87 22.90
N CYS A 522 -14.04 3.67 23.70
CA CYS A 522 -14.63 4.44 24.80
C CYS A 522 -15.81 5.35 24.40
N GLY A 523 -15.92 5.77 23.15
CA GLY A 523 -17.02 6.62 22.64
C GLY A 523 -18.21 5.82 22.09
N GLY A 524 -18.16 4.49 22.13
CA GLY A 524 -19.16 3.56 21.59
C GLY A 524 -18.71 2.86 20.32
N ILE A 525 -19.68 2.44 19.50
CA ILE A 525 -19.42 1.72 18.25
C ILE A 525 -19.04 2.72 17.15
N PHE A 526 -17.86 2.56 16.56
CA PHE A 526 -17.34 3.40 15.48
C PHE A 526 -17.44 2.72 14.11
N ASN A 527 -17.50 1.40 14.08
CA ASN A 527 -17.82 0.58 12.93
C ASN A 527 -18.71 -0.57 13.36
N GLU A 528 -19.89 -0.68 12.76
CA GLU A 528 -20.86 -1.73 13.11
C GLU A 528 -20.48 -3.09 12.52
N GLY A 529 -19.65 -3.09 11.47
CA GLY A 529 -19.34 -4.25 10.65
C GLY A 529 -20.46 -4.58 9.66
N ASN A 530 -20.09 -5.25 8.57
CA ASN A 530 -21.01 -5.72 7.55
C ASN A 530 -21.42 -7.16 7.87
N GLU A 531 -22.70 -7.41 8.16
CA GLU A 531 -23.19 -8.77 8.42
C GLU A 531 -23.19 -9.63 7.16
N GLY A 532 -23.25 -9.02 5.97
CA GLY A 532 -23.35 -9.71 4.69
C GLY A 532 -24.73 -10.29 4.42
N GLU A 533 -24.78 -11.28 3.53
CA GLU A 533 -25.99 -11.98 3.13
C GLU A 533 -26.20 -13.29 3.93
N ASP A 534 -27.36 -13.92 3.79
CA ASP A 534 -27.58 -15.28 4.29
C ASP A 534 -26.56 -16.23 3.64
N PRO A 535 -25.91 -17.12 4.41
CA PRO A 535 -24.74 -17.83 3.92
C PRO A 535 -25.07 -18.86 2.84
N TYR A 536 -24.37 -18.78 1.71
CA TYR A 536 -24.38 -19.77 0.63
C TYR A 536 -22.97 -19.91 0.02
N THR A 537 -22.76 -20.97 -0.77
CA THR A 537 -21.48 -21.16 -1.48
C THR A 537 -21.35 -20.14 -2.61
N PRO A 538 -20.35 -19.23 -2.59
CA PRO A 538 -20.14 -18.28 -3.67
C PRO A 538 -19.86 -18.99 -5.00
N GLU A 539 -20.25 -18.38 -6.11
CA GLU A 539 -19.87 -18.82 -7.43
C GLU A 539 -18.37 -18.58 -7.67
N ILE A 540 -17.73 -19.52 -8.40
CA ILE A 540 -16.35 -19.32 -8.82
C ILE A 540 -16.35 -18.39 -10.02
N PRO A 541 -15.71 -17.22 -9.96
CA PRO A 541 -15.67 -16.27 -11.07
C PRO A 541 -14.99 -16.83 -12.31
N VAL A 542 -15.37 -16.32 -13.47
CA VAL A 542 -14.60 -16.51 -14.70
C VAL A 542 -13.26 -15.76 -14.54
N VAL A 543 -12.20 -16.43 -14.95
CA VAL A 543 -10.86 -15.82 -15.01
C VAL A 543 -10.69 -15.23 -16.39
N ASP A 544 -10.51 -13.92 -16.46
CA ASP A 544 -10.23 -13.19 -17.71
C ASP A 544 -8.84 -12.54 -17.58
N ASP A 545 -7.80 -13.26 -18.01
CA ASP A 545 -6.43 -12.74 -17.98
C ASP A 545 -6.23 -11.69 -19.08
N ALA A 546 -6.15 -10.43 -18.68
CA ALA A 546 -5.95 -9.31 -19.59
C ALA A 546 -4.51 -9.19 -20.13
N THR A 547 -3.57 -10.03 -19.65
CA THR A 547 -2.17 -10.01 -20.09
C THR A 547 -2.07 -10.37 -21.57
N THR A 548 -1.37 -9.55 -22.34
CA THR A 548 -0.96 -9.89 -23.70
C THR A 548 0.43 -10.52 -23.64
N TYR A 549 0.60 -11.64 -24.30
CA TYR A 549 1.90 -12.29 -24.48
C TYR A 549 2.31 -12.19 -25.94
N THR A 550 3.51 -11.68 -26.21
CA THR A 550 4.06 -11.59 -27.56
C THR A 550 5.15 -12.64 -27.74
N TYR A 551 4.94 -13.55 -28.65
CA TYR A 551 5.91 -14.54 -29.08
C TYR A 551 6.67 -14.00 -30.28
N VAL A 552 8.00 -14.09 -30.25
CA VAL A 552 8.89 -13.64 -31.33
C VAL A 552 9.93 -14.71 -31.61
N PHE A 553 10.15 -15.00 -32.87
CA PHE A 553 11.00 -16.11 -33.33
C PHE A 553 11.95 -15.71 -34.44
N GLU A 554 13.13 -16.38 -34.46
CA GLU A 554 14.05 -16.48 -35.57
C GLU A 554 13.81 -17.81 -36.31
N ASP A 555 13.81 -17.82 -37.63
CA ASP A 555 13.51 -19.00 -38.47
C ASP A 555 14.74 -19.78 -38.93
N ASN A 556 15.95 -19.28 -38.69
CA ASN A 556 17.21 -19.83 -39.21
C ASN A 556 17.81 -20.97 -38.38
N TRP A 557 17.17 -21.38 -37.26
CA TRP A 557 17.64 -22.52 -36.49
C TRP A 557 17.95 -23.73 -37.40
N PRO A 558 19.04 -24.46 -37.24
CA PRO A 558 20.03 -24.42 -36.14
C PRO A 558 21.16 -23.38 -36.30
N LYS A 559 21.13 -22.52 -37.31
CA LYS A 559 22.04 -21.35 -37.45
C LYS A 559 21.47 -20.14 -36.77
N TYR A 560 22.35 -19.21 -36.38
CA TYR A 560 21.89 -17.89 -35.99
C TYR A 560 21.27 -17.15 -37.17
N GLY A 561 20.27 -16.33 -36.89
CA GLY A 561 19.75 -15.28 -37.74
C GLY A 561 20.44 -13.94 -37.48
N ASP A 562 19.78 -12.85 -37.81
CA ASP A 562 20.24 -11.46 -37.53
C ASP A 562 19.79 -10.97 -36.17
N PHE A 563 19.00 -11.75 -35.47
CA PHE A 563 18.50 -11.53 -34.10
C PHE A 563 17.66 -10.27 -33.98
N ASP A 564 16.83 -10.01 -34.93
CA ASP A 564 15.82 -8.96 -34.91
C ASP A 564 14.48 -9.44 -34.35
N LEU A 565 14.36 -10.76 -34.14
CA LEU A 565 13.21 -11.44 -33.50
C LEU A 565 11.89 -11.06 -34.15
N ASN A 566 11.82 -10.96 -35.47
CA ASN A 566 10.64 -10.58 -36.21
C ASN A 566 10.25 -11.53 -37.33
N ASP A 567 10.97 -12.64 -37.52
CA ASP A 567 10.66 -13.66 -38.53
C ASP A 567 9.24 -14.20 -38.40
N ILE A 568 8.78 -14.45 -37.20
CA ILE A 568 7.35 -14.64 -36.84
C ILE A 568 7.05 -13.90 -35.55
N VAL A 569 6.04 -13.03 -35.59
CA VAL A 569 5.51 -12.37 -34.41
C VAL A 569 4.05 -12.75 -34.21
N LEU A 570 3.74 -13.24 -33.03
CA LEU A 570 2.38 -13.62 -32.61
C LEU A 570 2.03 -12.92 -31.31
N THR A 571 0.79 -12.48 -31.15
CA THR A 571 0.24 -12.10 -29.84
C THR A 571 -0.80 -13.11 -29.39
N LEU A 572 -0.74 -13.49 -28.12
CA LEU A 572 -1.75 -14.27 -27.41
C LEU A 572 -2.40 -13.37 -26.36
N ASN A 573 -3.72 -13.25 -26.43
CA ASN A 573 -4.51 -12.44 -25.52
C ASN A 573 -5.91 -13.06 -25.29
N ASN A 574 -6.77 -12.32 -24.55
CA ASN A 574 -8.14 -12.75 -24.25
C ASN A 574 -8.21 -14.16 -23.66
N ARG A 575 -7.20 -14.53 -22.85
CA ARG A 575 -7.16 -15.82 -22.19
C ARG A 575 -8.19 -15.84 -21.07
N SER A 576 -9.19 -16.70 -21.20
CA SER A 576 -10.26 -16.86 -20.22
C SER A 576 -10.46 -18.32 -19.85
N THR A 577 -10.67 -18.59 -18.57
CA THR A 577 -10.95 -19.93 -18.06
C THR A 577 -12.08 -19.89 -17.04
N GLN A 578 -12.90 -20.94 -17.01
CA GLN A 578 -13.95 -21.11 -16.03
C GLN A 578 -13.82 -22.46 -15.33
N ALA A 579 -13.69 -22.43 -14.01
CA ALA A 579 -13.73 -23.64 -13.18
C ALA A 579 -15.16 -23.91 -12.67
N ASN A 580 -15.46 -25.19 -12.41
CA ASN A 580 -16.66 -25.58 -11.69
C ASN A 580 -16.45 -25.48 -10.14
N SER A 581 -17.48 -25.78 -9.37
CA SER A 581 -17.44 -25.77 -7.90
C SER A 581 -16.45 -26.78 -7.29
N ASN A 582 -15.96 -27.75 -8.05
CA ASN A 582 -14.93 -28.69 -7.63
C ASN A 582 -13.51 -28.24 -8.03
N GLY A 583 -13.36 -27.07 -8.65
CA GLY A 583 -12.09 -26.53 -9.12
C GLY A 583 -11.57 -27.12 -10.44
N ASN A 584 -12.37 -27.97 -11.12
CA ASN A 584 -12.04 -28.51 -12.42
C ASN A 584 -12.43 -27.54 -13.54
N LEU A 585 -11.62 -27.47 -14.59
CA LEU A 585 -11.85 -26.63 -15.74
C LEU A 585 -13.11 -27.07 -16.51
N LYS A 586 -14.01 -26.13 -16.74
CA LYS A 586 -15.22 -26.29 -17.55
C LYS A 586 -15.02 -25.78 -18.97
N SER A 587 -14.36 -24.64 -19.11
CA SER A 587 -14.07 -24.04 -20.41
C SER A 587 -12.76 -23.27 -20.40
N ALA A 588 -12.11 -23.17 -21.54
CA ALA A 588 -10.95 -22.33 -21.78
C ALA A 588 -11.01 -21.69 -23.17
N GLN A 589 -10.53 -20.47 -23.25
CA GLN A 589 -10.39 -19.77 -24.53
C GLN A 589 -9.17 -18.85 -24.53
N PHE A 590 -8.65 -18.59 -25.71
CA PHE A 590 -7.65 -17.57 -25.97
C PHE A 590 -7.66 -17.19 -27.45
N ASP A 591 -7.14 -16.02 -27.75
CA ASP A 591 -6.99 -15.54 -29.13
C ASP A 591 -5.51 -15.42 -29.49
N ILE A 592 -5.13 -15.88 -30.68
CA ILE A 592 -3.82 -15.65 -31.25
C ILE A 592 -3.98 -14.79 -32.48
N THR A 593 -3.12 -13.77 -32.57
CA THR A 593 -3.03 -12.88 -33.76
C THR A 593 -1.65 -13.04 -34.38
N LEU A 594 -1.58 -13.28 -35.68
CA LEU A 594 -0.35 -13.21 -36.44
C LEU A 594 -0.07 -11.72 -36.77
N GLU A 595 1.02 -11.21 -36.22
CA GLU A 595 1.34 -9.78 -36.25
C GLU A 595 2.29 -9.41 -37.41
N ALA A 596 3.35 -10.22 -37.60
CA ALA A 596 4.38 -9.99 -38.59
C ALA A 596 5.02 -11.26 -39.12
N VAL A 597 5.60 -11.17 -40.32
CA VAL A 597 6.43 -12.19 -40.94
C VAL A 597 7.66 -11.50 -41.53
N GLY A 598 8.84 -11.78 -40.99
CA GLY A 598 10.15 -11.34 -41.48
C GLY A 598 10.92 -12.45 -42.22
N ALA A 599 10.30 -13.57 -42.46
CA ALA A 599 10.93 -14.76 -43.02
C ALA A 599 10.77 -14.86 -44.54
N SER A 600 11.82 -15.30 -45.21
CA SER A 600 11.71 -15.70 -46.63
C SER A 600 11.23 -17.16 -46.80
N LYS A 601 11.31 -17.96 -45.73
CA LYS A 601 10.84 -19.35 -45.69
C LYS A 601 9.32 -19.44 -45.51
N ILE A 602 8.77 -20.58 -45.88
CA ILE A 602 7.39 -20.92 -45.49
C ILE A 602 7.41 -21.30 -44.02
N VAL A 603 6.72 -20.53 -43.19
CA VAL A 603 6.68 -20.77 -41.75
C VAL A 603 5.25 -21.03 -41.31
N GLY A 604 5.01 -22.20 -40.71
CA GLY A 604 3.78 -22.56 -40.02
C GLY A 604 3.90 -22.35 -38.52
N VAL A 605 2.79 -22.42 -37.79
CA VAL A 605 2.75 -22.30 -36.35
C VAL A 605 1.94 -23.44 -35.74
N GLY A 606 2.49 -24.02 -34.66
CA GLY A 606 1.82 -24.99 -33.81
C GLY A 606 1.77 -24.59 -32.35
N ILE A 607 0.86 -25.24 -31.62
CA ILE A 607 0.73 -25.09 -30.16
C ILE A 607 0.61 -26.49 -29.56
N ARG A 608 1.49 -26.84 -28.64
CA ARG A 608 1.38 -28.07 -27.85
C ARG A 608 0.89 -27.74 -26.44
N PHE A 609 -0.13 -28.47 -26.00
CA PHE A 609 -0.78 -28.27 -24.71
C PHE A 609 -0.17 -29.19 -23.65
N LEU A 610 0.78 -28.70 -22.86
CA LEU A 610 1.50 -29.50 -21.87
C LEU A 610 0.65 -29.87 -20.66
N GLY A 611 -0.37 -29.06 -20.36
CA GLY A 611 -1.29 -29.24 -19.23
C GLY A 611 -2.48 -30.18 -19.54
N LEU A 612 -2.67 -30.57 -20.78
CA LEU A 612 -3.76 -31.48 -21.16
C LEU A 612 -3.29 -32.94 -21.18
N PRO A 613 -4.10 -33.89 -20.67
CA PRO A 613 -3.79 -35.32 -20.81
C PRO A 613 -3.75 -35.76 -22.28
N ALA A 614 -2.87 -36.69 -22.60
CA ALA A 614 -2.75 -37.27 -23.96
C ALA A 614 -4.07 -37.86 -24.51
N SER A 615 -4.93 -38.36 -23.62
CA SER A 615 -6.21 -38.98 -23.97
C SER A 615 -7.40 -38.00 -23.92
N VAL A 616 -7.15 -36.71 -23.76
CA VAL A 616 -8.24 -35.74 -23.65
C VAL A 616 -9.06 -35.64 -24.91
N THR A 617 -10.36 -35.67 -24.77
CA THR A 617 -11.31 -35.46 -25.89
C THR A 617 -12.25 -34.36 -25.43
N PRO A 618 -11.97 -33.09 -25.73
CA PRO A 618 -12.82 -31.95 -25.34
C PRO A 618 -14.24 -32.14 -25.92
N ASN A 619 -15.25 -31.75 -25.17
CA ASN A 619 -16.63 -31.76 -25.66
C ASN A 619 -16.81 -30.77 -26.83
N THR A 620 -16.14 -29.63 -26.73
CA THR A 620 -16.02 -28.66 -27.82
C THR A 620 -14.56 -28.29 -28.01
N PHE A 621 -14.09 -28.29 -29.22
CA PHE A 621 -12.79 -27.77 -29.63
C PHE A 621 -12.94 -27.08 -30.97
N THR A 622 -12.77 -25.76 -30.98
CA THR A 622 -12.96 -24.96 -32.20
C THR A 622 -11.83 -23.95 -32.40
N ILE A 623 -11.56 -23.62 -33.67
CA ILE A 623 -10.71 -22.52 -34.11
C ILE A 623 -11.53 -21.65 -35.09
N LYS A 624 -11.57 -20.36 -34.88
CA LYS A 624 -12.39 -19.43 -35.70
C LYS A 624 -13.85 -19.91 -35.83
N GLY A 625 -14.38 -20.55 -34.77
CA GLY A 625 -15.74 -21.12 -34.77
C GLY A 625 -15.92 -22.44 -35.49
N ASN A 626 -14.90 -22.99 -36.17
CA ASN A 626 -14.95 -24.30 -36.85
C ASN A 626 -14.40 -25.40 -35.96
N ASN A 627 -14.94 -26.58 -36.03
CA ASN A 627 -14.43 -27.75 -35.32
C ASN A 627 -12.96 -28.00 -35.68
N ALA A 628 -12.16 -28.23 -34.66
CA ALA A 628 -10.73 -28.50 -34.75
C ALA A 628 -10.41 -29.90 -34.22
N SER A 629 -9.22 -30.38 -34.55
CA SER A 629 -8.68 -31.62 -34.02
C SER A 629 -7.19 -31.49 -33.74
N PHE A 630 -6.71 -32.28 -32.79
CA PHE A 630 -5.27 -32.37 -32.55
C PHE A 630 -4.56 -33.12 -33.68
N GLU A 631 -3.30 -32.74 -33.88
CA GLU A 631 -2.42 -33.38 -34.88
C GLU A 631 -2.19 -34.85 -34.53
N ALA A 632 -2.36 -35.75 -35.51
CA ALA A 632 -2.11 -37.17 -35.31
C ALA A 632 -0.61 -37.47 -35.15
N GLY A 633 -0.26 -38.50 -34.37
CA GLY A 633 1.12 -38.94 -34.18
C GLY A 633 1.87 -38.20 -33.08
N GLN A 634 1.19 -37.35 -32.29
CA GLN A 634 1.73 -36.66 -31.14
C GLN A 634 1.40 -37.37 -29.83
N SER A 635 2.33 -37.42 -28.90
CA SER A 635 2.11 -37.95 -27.54
C SER A 635 1.37 -36.97 -26.63
N LEU A 636 1.37 -35.69 -26.94
CA LEU A 636 0.60 -34.66 -26.27
C LEU A 636 -0.31 -33.92 -27.24
N PRO A 637 -1.46 -33.43 -26.79
CA PRO A 637 -2.36 -32.66 -27.63
C PRO A 637 -1.64 -31.51 -28.31
N THR A 638 -1.54 -31.52 -29.61
CA THR A 638 -0.84 -30.54 -30.44
C THR A 638 -1.77 -30.04 -31.52
N LEU A 639 -1.86 -28.72 -31.66
CA LEU A 639 -2.67 -28.04 -32.66
C LEU A 639 -1.75 -27.39 -33.68
N ILE A 640 -1.97 -27.63 -34.97
CA ILE A 640 -1.41 -26.81 -36.04
C ILE A 640 -2.36 -25.67 -36.32
N LEU A 641 -1.90 -24.45 -36.04
CA LEU A 641 -2.71 -23.25 -36.16
C LEU A 641 -2.86 -22.84 -37.64
N PHE A 642 -1.74 -22.87 -38.35
CA PHE A 642 -1.66 -22.69 -39.80
C PHE A 642 -0.33 -23.25 -40.34
N GLU A 643 -0.29 -23.51 -41.66
CA GLU A 643 0.85 -24.11 -42.36
C GLU A 643 1.78 -23.05 -42.99
N SER A 644 1.27 -21.84 -43.27
CA SER A 644 2.02 -20.78 -43.96
C SER A 644 1.54 -19.39 -43.54
N ALA A 645 2.38 -18.69 -42.82
CA ALA A 645 2.09 -17.32 -42.35
C ALA A 645 1.81 -16.35 -43.52
N HIS A 646 2.57 -16.48 -44.61
CA HIS A 646 2.36 -15.66 -45.82
C HIS A 646 0.96 -15.87 -46.44
N THR A 647 0.51 -17.13 -46.49
CA THR A 647 -0.83 -17.46 -47.01
C THR A 647 -1.93 -16.87 -46.14
N GLU A 648 -1.75 -16.89 -44.79
CA GLU A 648 -2.72 -16.28 -43.86
C GLU A 648 -2.85 -14.77 -44.07
N PHE A 649 -1.74 -14.05 -44.39
CA PHE A 649 -1.80 -12.65 -44.79
C PHE A 649 -2.34 -12.39 -46.21
N GLY A 650 -2.52 -13.47 -47.01
CA GLY A 650 -2.91 -13.35 -48.40
C GLY A 650 -1.79 -12.93 -49.33
N PHE A 651 -0.52 -13.10 -48.92
CA PHE A 651 0.67 -12.82 -49.75
C PHE A 651 1.48 -14.10 -49.92
N THR A 652 1.86 -14.40 -51.15
CA THR A 652 2.73 -15.55 -51.49
C THR A 652 3.99 -15.11 -52.22
N ASP A 653 4.11 -13.81 -52.51
CA ASP A 653 5.12 -13.23 -53.38
C ASP A 653 6.07 -12.24 -52.62
N ARG A 654 5.89 -12.09 -51.31
CA ARG A 654 6.64 -11.11 -50.47
C ARG A 654 7.15 -11.80 -49.20
N PRO A 655 8.44 -11.74 -48.91
CA PRO A 655 9.00 -12.34 -47.71
C PRO A 655 8.70 -11.55 -46.43
N PHE A 656 8.47 -10.25 -46.52
CA PHE A 656 8.43 -9.36 -45.36
C PHE A 656 7.06 -8.68 -45.23
N ILE A 657 6.38 -8.88 -44.10
CA ILE A 657 5.07 -8.32 -43.77
C ILE A 657 5.16 -7.72 -42.38
N ASN A 658 4.86 -6.42 -42.22
CA ASN A 658 4.89 -5.71 -40.95
C ASN A 658 6.28 -5.70 -40.24
N THR A 659 7.38 -5.78 -40.99
CA THR A 659 8.76 -5.68 -40.48
C THR A 659 9.51 -4.44 -41.05
N TYR A 660 8.99 -3.81 -42.08
CA TYR A 660 9.47 -2.52 -42.61
C TYR A 660 8.42 -1.41 -42.47
N GLN A 661 8.86 -0.16 -42.33
CA GLN A 661 7.95 1.01 -42.29
C GLN A 661 7.51 1.47 -43.68
N THR A 662 7.23 0.54 -44.58
CA THR A 662 6.77 0.84 -45.95
C THR A 662 5.32 0.40 -46.16
N ALA A 663 4.47 1.31 -46.66
CA ALA A 663 3.06 1.07 -46.87
C ALA A 663 2.74 -0.14 -47.81
N SER A 664 3.70 -0.52 -48.69
CA SER A 664 3.48 -1.62 -49.65
C SER A 664 3.53 -3.03 -49.02
N THR A 665 4.10 -3.14 -47.83
CA THR A 665 4.28 -4.42 -47.13
C THR A 665 3.47 -4.52 -45.83
N ASN A 666 2.84 -3.41 -45.41
CA ASN A 666 2.13 -3.37 -44.14
C ASN A 666 0.67 -3.79 -44.30
N LYS A 667 0.17 -4.58 -43.34
CA LYS A 667 -1.21 -5.02 -43.23
C LYS A 667 -1.81 -4.55 -41.91
N ALA A 668 -2.97 -3.90 -41.99
CA ALA A 668 -3.76 -3.52 -40.84
C ALA A 668 -4.71 -4.67 -40.40
N ASP A 669 -5.23 -5.44 -41.38
CA ASP A 669 -6.08 -6.59 -41.10
C ASP A 669 -5.20 -7.81 -40.79
N LEU A 670 -5.12 -8.15 -39.52
CA LEU A 670 -4.27 -9.25 -39.01
C LEU A 670 -5.04 -10.55 -38.91
N PRO A 671 -4.44 -11.67 -39.33
CA PRO A 671 -5.05 -12.99 -39.14
C PRO A 671 -5.23 -13.31 -37.65
N GLN A 672 -6.48 -13.61 -37.25
CA GLN A 672 -6.82 -13.95 -35.85
C GLN A 672 -7.37 -15.36 -35.75
N TYR A 673 -7.01 -16.02 -34.63
CA TYR A 673 -7.40 -17.39 -34.32
C TYR A 673 -7.99 -17.45 -32.93
N ALA A 674 -9.32 -17.45 -32.84
CA ALA A 674 -10.04 -17.65 -31.59
C ALA A 674 -10.10 -19.17 -31.32
N VAL A 675 -9.39 -19.63 -30.31
CA VAL A 675 -9.32 -21.02 -29.86
C VAL A 675 -10.25 -21.21 -28.66
N ARG A 676 -11.13 -22.20 -28.68
CA ARG A 676 -12.14 -22.45 -27.65
C ARG A 676 -12.21 -23.92 -27.29
N PHE A 677 -12.30 -24.21 -26.00
CA PHE A 677 -12.46 -25.56 -25.45
C PHE A 677 -13.61 -25.58 -24.45
N GLU A 678 -14.36 -26.70 -24.46
CA GLU A 678 -15.26 -27.05 -23.37
C GLU A 678 -14.96 -28.49 -22.93
N PHE A 679 -15.02 -28.73 -21.63
CA PHE A 679 -14.72 -30.00 -20.99
C PHE A 679 -15.93 -30.50 -20.19
N THR A 680 -16.03 -31.79 -20.00
CA THR A 680 -17.00 -32.40 -19.09
C THR A 680 -16.43 -32.50 -17.66
N GLU A 681 -17.30 -32.64 -16.66
CA GLU A 681 -16.85 -32.86 -15.29
C GLU A 681 -16.01 -34.13 -15.10
N SER A 682 -16.18 -35.11 -15.95
CA SER A 682 -15.43 -36.37 -15.94
C SER A 682 -13.97 -36.20 -16.38
N ASP A 683 -13.64 -35.14 -17.11
CA ASP A 683 -12.30 -34.95 -17.67
C ASP A 683 -11.30 -34.51 -16.58
N LYS A 684 -11.77 -33.93 -15.49
CA LYS A 684 -10.98 -33.47 -14.31
C LYS A 684 -9.75 -32.66 -14.70
N ILE A 685 -9.88 -31.77 -15.67
CA ILE A 685 -8.79 -30.91 -16.14
C ILE A 685 -8.52 -29.83 -15.09
N SER A 686 -7.26 -29.63 -14.76
CA SER A 686 -6.83 -28.52 -13.88
C SER A 686 -7.08 -27.17 -14.55
N SER A 687 -7.46 -26.15 -13.78
CA SER A 687 -7.54 -24.76 -14.27
C SER A 687 -6.19 -24.23 -14.77
N SER A 688 -5.07 -24.76 -14.26
CA SER A 688 -3.71 -24.40 -14.71
C SER A 688 -3.32 -25.01 -16.07
N ALA A 689 -4.13 -25.91 -16.65
CA ALA A 689 -3.81 -26.54 -17.92
C ALA A 689 -3.59 -25.56 -19.09
N PHE A 690 -4.22 -24.38 -19.01
CA PHE A 690 -4.07 -23.31 -19.99
C PHE A 690 -3.25 -22.13 -19.48
N ASN A 691 -2.43 -22.32 -18.45
CA ASN A 691 -1.42 -21.36 -18.07
C ASN A 691 -0.41 -21.15 -19.19
N ILE A 692 0.15 -19.94 -19.28
CA ILE A 692 0.98 -19.59 -20.45
C ILE A 692 2.20 -20.52 -20.61
N ASN A 693 2.82 -20.99 -19.53
CA ASN A 693 3.94 -21.94 -19.59
C ASN A 693 3.51 -23.36 -19.99
N ASN A 694 2.20 -23.65 -20.06
CA ASN A 694 1.64 -24.91 -20.55
C ASN A 694 1.20 -24.82 -22.02
N LEU A 695 1.38 -23.67 -22.66
CA LEU A 695 1.12 -23.43 -24.07
C LEU A 695 2.48 -23.30 -24.79
N ASP A 696 3.02 -24.41 -25.26
CA ASP A 696 4.26 -24.41 -26.02
C ASP A 696 3.96 -24.03 -27.48
N VAL A 697 4.08 -22.73 -27.75
CA VAL A 697 3.94 -22.18 -29.12
C VAL A 697 5.28 -22.33 -29.85
N PHE A 698 5.23 -22.89 -31.06
CA PHE A 698 6.43 -23.14 -31.86
C PHE A 698 6.17 -22.85 -33.33
N ILE A 699 7.25 -22.61 -34.06
CA ILE A 699 7.18 -22.42 -35.50
C ILE A 699 7.70 -23.67 -36.26
N ILE A 700 7.21 -23.86 -37.49
CA ILE A 700 7.59 -24.92 -38.37
C ILE A 700 8.16 -24.32 -39.65
N THR A 701 9.46 -24.51 -39.89
CA THR A 701 10.20 -23.81 -40.97
C THR A 701 10.32 -24.63 -42.26
N LYS A 702 9.74 -25.82 -42.32
CA LYS A 702 9.67 -26.60 -43.56
C LYS A 702 8.22 -26.99 -43.88
N ALA A 703 7.94 -27.05 -45.15
CA ALA A 703 6.58 -27.18 -45.67
C ALA A 703 5.83 -28.42 -45.22
N ALA A 704 4.51 -28.36 -45.30
CA ALA A 704 3.53 -29.34 -44.91
C ALA A 704 3.72 -30.76 -45.49
N ASP A 705 4.45 -30.89 -46.59
CA ASP A 705 4.76 -32.16 -47.25
C ASP A 705 5.81 -33.00 -46.52
N GLN A 706 6.51 -32.43 -45.52
CA GLN A 706 7.52 -33.14 -44.72
C GLN A 706 7.13 -33.24 -43.23
N ARG A 707 5.88 -33.51 -42.93
CA ARG A 707 5.34 -33.58 -41.55
C ARG A 707 6.02 -34.58 -40.63
N THR A 708 6.64 -35.63 -41.13
CA THR A 708 7.31 -36.67 -40.34
C THR A 708 8.75 -36.33 -39.93
N LYS A 709 9.34 -35.28 -40.48
CA LYS A 709 10.71 -34.80 -40.18
C LYS A 709 10.81 -33.27 -40.37
N ARG A 710 9.92 -32.55 -39.82
CA ARG A 710 9.84 -31.10 -39.94
C ARG A 710 10.79 -30.38 -39.02
N THR A 711 11.33 -29.28 -39.45
CA THR A 711 12.12 -28.41 -38.62
C THR A 711 11.21 -27.57 -37.71
N GLU A 712 11.38 -27.70 -36.43
CA GLU A 712 10.64 -26.95 -35.42
C GLU A 712 11.60 -26.03 -34.66
N VAL A 713 11.09 -24.85 -34.29
CA VAL A 713 11.79 -23.91 -33.38
C VAL A 713 10.83 -23.58 -32.24
N HIS A 714 11.23 -23.96 -31.05
CA HIS A 714 10.50 -23.69 -29.82
C HIS A 714 11.17 -22.58 -28.99
N ILE A 715 10.45 -22.01 -28.07
CA ILE A 715 11.06 -21.19 -26.99
C ILE A 715 12.03 -22.09 -26.21
N ALA A 716 13.19 -21.54 -25.83
CA ALA A 716 14.23 -22.29 -25.14
C ALA A 716 13.69 -23.04 -23.91
N GLY A 717 14.07 -24.32 -23.80
CA GLY A 717 13.65 -25.21 -22.72
C GLY A 717 12.44 -26.09 -23.02
N TYR A 718 11.62 -25.79 -24.02
CA TYR A 718 10.56 -26.70 -24.46
C TYR A 718 11.13 -27.82 -25.32
N ALA A 719 10.73 -29.04 -25.03
CA ALA A 719 11.15 -30.20 -25.80
C ALA A 719 10.56 -30.18 -27.22
N PRO A 720 11.22 -30.77 -28.22
CA PRO A 720 10.62 -30.94 -29.55
C PRO A 720 9.36 -31.80 -29.51
N THR A 721 8.47 -31.65 -30.52
CA THR A 721 7.34 -32.57 -30.67
C THR A 721 7.81 -33.96 -31.19
N ASP A 722 6.91 -34.96 -31.19
CA ASP A 722 7.23 -36.29 -31.68
C ASP A 722 7.51 -36.32 -33.21
N LEU A 723 7.07 -35.31 -33.93
CA LEU A 723 7.25 -35.18 -35.38
C LEU A 723 8.47 -34.28 -35.76
N ALA A 724 9.17 -33.71 -34.79
CA ALA A 724 10.30 -32.85 -35.04
C ALA A 724 11.51 -33.59 -35.62
N ASN A 725 12.28 -32.89 -36.47
CA ASN A 725 13.54 -33.40 -36.98
C ASN A 725 14.68 -33.16 -35.94
N THR A 726 14.85 -34.12 -35.05
CA THR A 726 15.88 -34.03 -33.99
C THR A 726 17.30 -34.31 -34.48
N THR A 727 17.50 -34.67 -35.77
CA THR A 727 18.85 -34.85 -36.34
C THR A 727 19.61 -33.54 -36.49
N LEU A 728 18.91 -32.39 -36.39
CA LEU A 728 19.48 -31.05 -36.42
C LEU A 728 20.01 -30.60 -35.06
N PHE A 729 19.74 -31.29 -33.98
CA PHE A 729 20.24 -31.00 -32.64
C PHE A 729 21.75 -31.13 -32.58
N GLY A 730 22.42 -30.13 -32.00
CA GLY A 730 23.89 -30.05 -31.93
C GLY A 730 24.55 -29.77 -33.30
N GLN A 731 23.80 -29.23 -34.28
CA GLN A 731 24.33 -28.82 -35.58
C GLN A 731 24.51 -27.30 -35.62
N ALA A 732 25.44 -26.83 -36.43
CA ALA A 732 25.75 -25.40 -36.62
C ALA A 732 26.00 -24.66 -35.28
N ASN A 733 25.13 -23.73 -34.95
CA ASN A 733 25.22 -22.96 -33.70
C ASN A 733 24.41 -23.58 -32.55
N ASP A 734 23.55 -24.55 -32.84
CA ASP A 734 22.69 -25.19 -31.84
C ASP A 734 23.50 -26.14 -30.95
N ASP A 735 23.24 -26.10 -29.64
CA ASP A 735 23.82 -27.02 -28.64
C ASP A 735 22.71 -27.85 -27.94
N SER A 736 21.58 -28.05 -28.61
CA SER A 736 20.48 -28.85 -28.10
C SER A 736 20.85 -30.33 -27.98
N SER A 737 20.34 -30.99 -26.93
CA SER A 737 20.60 -32.39 -26.65
C SER A 737 19.39 -33.03 -25.95
N LEU A 738 18.88 -34.12 -26.54
CA LEU A 738 17.81 -34.92 -25.96
C LEU A 738 18.23 -35.57 -24.63
N SER A 739 19.49 -36.01 -24.52
CA SER A 739 19.98 -36.69 -23.33
C SER A 739 20.16 -35.79 -22.11
N SER A 740 20.55 -34.53 -22.32
CA SER A 740 20.67 -33.52 -21.27
C SER A 740 19.43 -32.67 -21.09
N LYS A 741 18.37 -32.89 -21.90
CA LYS A 741 17.15 -32.08 -21.92
C LYS A 741 17.42 -30.57 -22.12
N ARG A 742 18.45 -30.28 -22.93
CA ARG A 742 18.80 -28.93 -23.35
C ARG A 742 18.18 -28.70 -24.72
N TYR A 743 17.27 -27.73 -24.85
CA TYR A 743 16.50 -27.55 -26.07
C TYR A 743 16.54 -26.11 -26.55
N TYR A 744 16.82 -25.94 -27.85
CA TYR A 744 16.80 -24.66 -28.55
C TYR A 744 17.66 -23.56 -27.91
N LEU A 745 18.86 -23.96 -27.54
CA LEU A 745 19.91 -23.07 -27.02
C LEU A 745 21.23 -23.32 -27.78
N SER A 746 21.95 -22.25 -28.09
CA SER A 746 23.27 -22.32 -28.65
C SER A 746 24.35 -22.65 -27.60
N SER A 747 25.62 -22.83 -28.06
CA SER A 747 26.78 -22.97 -27.18
C SER A 747 27.02 -21.72 -26.30
N GLU A 748 26.60 -20.54 -26.74
CA GLU A 748 26.64 -19.27 -26.00
C GLU A 748 25.36 -19.05 -25.16
N ASN A 749 24.52 -20.06 -24.99
CA ASN A 749 23.21 -20.02 -24.33
C ASN A 749 22.20 -19.02 -24.96
N LEU A 750 22.32 -18.67 -26.24
CA LEU A 750 21.36 -17.84 -26.95
C LEU A 750 20.18 -18.69 -27.45
N THR A 751 19.02 -18.09 -27.61
CA THR A 751 17.77 -18.71 -28.03
C THR A 751 17.33 -18.24 -29.41
N TRP A 752 16.41 -18.95 -30.07
CA TRP A 752 15.77 -18.56 -31.34
C TRP A 752 14.31 -18.12 -31.16
N GLY A 753 13.87 -17.98 -29.92
CA GLY A 753 12.54 -17.45 -29.64
C GLY A 753 12.40 -17.01 -28.19
N ILE A 754 11.59 -15.98 -27.96
CA ILE A 754 11.28 -15.45 -26.63
C ILE A 754 9.77 -15.18 -26.55
N VAL A 755 9.24 -15.27 -25.33
CA VAL A 755 7.90 -14.77 -25.02
C VAL A 755 7.99 -13.57 -24.10
N VAL A 756 7.46 -12.44 -24.55
CA VAL A 756 7.40 -11.19 -23.81
C VAL A 756 6.01 -11.07 -23.17
N PRO A 757 5.90 -10.92 -21.83
CA PRO A 757 4.59 -10.84 -21.14
C PRO A 757 3.98 -9.44 -21.22
N ASP A 758 3.96 -8.85 -22.39
CA ASP A 758 3.41 -7.54 -22.71
C ASP A 758 3.20 -7.40 -24.23
N LYS A 759 2.60 -6.30 -24.67
CA LYS A 759 2.64 -5.87 -26.06
C LYS A 759 4.06 -5.46 -26.40
N PHE A 760 4.70 -6.21 -27.25
CA PHE A 760 6.08 -5.96 -27.69
C PHE A 760 6.10 -5.26 -29.05
N SER A 761 6.93 -4.25 -29.20
CA SER A 761 7.20 -3.58 -30.48
C SER A 761 8.46 -4.19 -31.08
N TRP A 762 8.33 -5.16 -31.97
CA TRP A 762 9.47 -5.87 -32.55
C TRP A 762 10.36 -4.95 -33.38
N PRO A 763 11.69 -5.17 -33.40
CA PRO A 763 12.63 -4.44 -34.22
C PRO A 763 12.25 -4.45 -35.69
N LEU A 764 12.66 -3.43 -36.45
CA LEU A 764 12.58 -3.45 -37.89
C LEU A 764 13.57 -4.47 -38.45
N GLU A 765 13.28 -4.95 -39.64
CA GLU A 765 14.12 -5.88 -40.40
C GLU A 765 15.61 -5.50 -40.37
N ILE A 766 16.46 -6.49 -40.11
CA ILE A 766 17.91 -6.36 -39.98
C ILE A 766 18.32 -5.45 -38.80
N LYS A 767 17.47 -5.17 -37.84
CA LYS A 767 17.79 -4.36 -36.66
C LYS A 767 17.88 -5.26 -35.46
N ASN A 768 19.11 -5.55 -35.02
CA ASN A 768 19.36 -6.42 -33.91
C ASN A 768 18.66 -5.94 -32.63
N VAL A 769 18.02 -6.85 -31.89
CA VAL A 769 17.27 -6.50 -30.68
C VAL A 769 18.14 -5.78 -29.63
N LYS A 770 19.42 -6.14 -29.51
CA LYS A 770 20.34 -5.52 -28.58
C LYS A 770 20.59 -4.02 -28.89
N ASP A 771 20.60 -3.68 -30.18
CA ASP A 771 20.83 -2.30 -30.61
C ASP A 771 19.55 -1.46 -30.50
N VAL A 772 18.37 -2.08 -30.65
CA VAL A 772 17.07 -1.43 -30.54
C VAL A 772 16.63 -1.26 -29.08
N TYR A 773 16.88 -2.26 -28.25
CA TYR A 773 16.57 -2.29 -26.83
C TYR A 773 17.86 -2.31 -26.02
N THR A 774 18.37 -1.13 -25.68
CA THR A 774 19.69 -0.96 -25.05
C THR A 774 19.85 -1.64 -23.69
N GLU A 775 18.76 -1.94 -23.02
CA GLU A 775 18.73 -2.66 -21.73
C GLU A 775 18.76 -4.18 -21.87
N PHE A 776 18.49 -4.71 -23.08
CA PHE A 776 18.47 -6.14 -23.37
C PHE A 776 19.77 -6.85 -23.00
N ALA A 777 20.91 -6.27 -23.42
CA ALA A 777 22.22 -6.86 -23.13
C ALA A 777 22.47 -6.99 -21.62
N ASN A 778 22.13 -5.97 -20.85
CA ASN A 778 22.30 -5.99 -19.41
C ASN A 778 21.36 -7.00 -18.73
N TRP A 779 20.12 -7.11 -19.19
CA TRP A 779 19.20 -8.14 -18.73
C TRP A 779 19.79 -9.54 -18.92
N VAL A 780 20.29 -9.86 -20.11
CA VAL A 780 20.87 -11.17 -20.43
C VAL A 780 22.12 -11.41 -19.59
N THR A 781 23.10 -10.50 -19.58
CA THR A 781 24.39 -10.67 -18.90
C THR A 781 24.29 -10.65 -17.37
N SER A 782 23.28 -9.99 -16.81
CA SER A 782 22.97 -10.03 -15.38
C SER A 782 22.30 -11.35 -14.92
N GLY A 783 22.03 -12.27 -15.86
CA GLY A 783 21.26 -13.48 -15.57
C GLY A 783 19.78 -13.20 -15.28
N GLY A 784 19.21 -12.15 -15.88
CA GLY A 784 17.81 -11.79 -15.71
C GLY A 784 17.46 -11.03 -14.43
N LYS A 785 18.47 -10.57 -13.68
CA LYS A 785 18.29 -9.88 -12.40
C LYS A 785 18.01 -8.40 -12.57
N GLU A 786 18.65 -7.77 -13.55
CA GLU A 786 18.51 -6.36 -13.86
C GLU A 786 17.66 -6.16 -15.10
N ASN A 787 17.06 -4.98 -15.26
CA ASN A 787 16.26 -4.60 -16.43
C ASN A 787 15.21 -5.66 -16.85
N LYS A 788 14.47 -6.21 -15.90
CA LYS A 788 13.44 -7.24 -16.13
C LYS A 788 12.35 -6.78 -17.10
N ASP A 789 12.21 -5.48 -17.30
CA ASP A 789 11.27 -4.80 -18.19
C ASP A 789 11.94 -4.13 -19.40
N TRP A 790 13.13 -4.63 -19.82
CA TRP A 790 13.93 -4.13 -20.93
C TRP A 790 13.14 -3.89 -22.23
N TYR A 791 12.07 -4.66 -22.42
CA TYR A 791 11.19 -4.61 -23.60
C TYR A 791 10.29 -3.36 -23.66
N LYS A 792 10.27 -2.54 -22.62
CA LYS A 792 9.47 -1.30 -22.57
C LYS A 792 10.18 -0.10 -23.20
N ASN A 793 11.52 -0.11 -23.22
CA ASN A 793 12.34 1.05 -23.61
C ASN A 793 13.14 0.77 -24.88
N HIS A 794 12.71 1.32 -26.04
CA HIS A 794 13.37 1.15 -27.32
C HIS A 794 13.80 2.50 -27.93
N ASN A 795 14.79 2.49 -28.84
CA ASN A 795 15.33 3.67 -29.53
C ASN A 795 14.48 4.18 -30.73
N GLY A 796 13.34 3.58 -30.96
CA GLY A 796 12.42 3.95 -32.04
C GLY A 796 12.61 3.17 -33.34
N GLN A 797 13.59 2.27 -33.47
CA GLN A 797 13.82 1.40 -34.65
C GLN A 797 12.94 0.14 -34.55
N VAL A 798 11.68 0.30 -34.24
CA VAL A 798 10.66 -0.74 -34.11
C VAL A 798 9.57 -0.54 -35.13
N PHE A 799 8.85 -1.62 -35.46
CA PHE A 799 7.66 -1.50 -36.30
C PHE A 799 6.58 -0.71 -35.56
N LYS A 800 6.01 0.27 -36.23
CA LYS A 800 4.89 1.10 -35.71
C LYS A 800 3.63 0.70 -36.45
N LYS A 801 2.67 0.15 -35.72
CA LYS A 801 1.33 -0.19 -36.23
C LYS A 801 0.56 1.02 -36.71
#